data_f19e15443e588faf777243ae7bcf9b41
#
_entry.id   f19e15443e588faf777243ae7bcf9b41
#
_cell.length_a   1.000
_cell.length_b   1.000
_cell.length_c   1.000
_cell.angle_alpha   90.00
_cell.angle_beta   90.00
_cell.angle_gamma   90.00
#
_symmetry.space_group_name_H-M   'P 1'
#
loop_
_entity.id
_entity.type
_entity.pdbx_description
1 polymer ?
#
loop_
_entity_poly.entity_id
_entity_poly.type
_entity_poly.pdbx_seq_one_letter_code
_entity_poly.pdbx_strand_id
1 'polypeptide(L)'
;MKAWQKRITSLLLLPRGEKSEPPFAPPIGRVDNKDAFLDNNDYERQRGITIFSKQAVFTYKDLDVTLLDTPGHVDFSAEMERTLWVLDYAVLVINGMDGVQGHTETLWGLLKRLKVPVFIFVNKMDQQGTDRHRILEQLKNKLSSGCVDFDRLDYEELAVCNEEALEQVLDEGIVDDKLIGNMISQREVFPVIFGSALRLDGVDRLLDIMNKYCEVSENGDDKQSDMSARVYKISRDDRGERLTHIKVTGGSLKAKQLINGEKINQIRIYSGEKYTSVNEAVCGSICAITGLEGTYAGQALGRENNDNAPVLSPVLNYKINLPAGTDPLMMLPKLKMIEEEEPQLHIEWNESFKEIHVQVMGPVMIEVLQNIIKERFDCDVTFSEGSIVYKETIADKVEGIGHFEPLRHYAEVHLILEPGEAGSGMQYELDCSEDMLAKNWQRLIYTHLCEKTHKGVLTGSALTDVKITVVAGRAHNKHTEGGDFRQATYRAVRNGLMQAESVLLEPFYEFTLILDRQYIGRAMTDFERMGAQFEINDNGDEAVIKGAGPVATVGNYQAEVNAYTRGKGVLRLKMSGYRPCHNTDEVIEQIGYEAERDTRNPADSVFCAHGSGFNVPWYEVKDYAHVDSVLNPVGTNENVVLTPKEAARTVSDEWIGTDEVDRILAQTYFANSRGDNERRKMSKRKASDEMGRYVTASGSGSYNNGQYKASQSKKQTNSISYLLVDGYNIIHAWSELEELSRINMDSARDKLLDIMCNYQGMKKCELIVVFDAYRVSGHHEEYMDYHNIHVVYTKEAETADHYIEKFAHENGKKYNITVATSDGLEQVIIRGAGCLLYSAREFEKEVKAMEEHIRSDYLNRTY
;
A
#
# COMPACT_ATOMS: atom_id res chain seq x y z
N MET A 1 2.53 24.58 -20.95
CA MET A 1 2.86 23.18 -21.24
C MET A 1 1.62 22.35 -21.60
N LYS A 2 0.52 22.51 -20.90
CA LYS A 2 -0.66 21.65 -20.86
C LYS A 2 -1.45 21.45 -22.18
N ALA A 3 -1.62 22.49 -23.03
CA ALA A 3 -2.40 22.39 -24.27
C ALA A 3 -1.61 21.87 -25.49
N TRP A 4 -0.31 21.70 -25.37
CA TRP A 4 0.63 21.47 -26.48
C TRP A 4 1.16 20.04 -26.55
N GLN A 5 1.28 19.35 -25.41
CA GLN A 5 1.55 17.91 -25.35
C GLN A 5 0.45 17.15 -26.11
N LYS A 6 -0.81 17.52 -25.88
CA LYS A 6 -1.98 16.97 -26.55
C LYS A 6 -2.00 17.17 -28.07
N ARG A 7 -1.38 18.24 -28.58
CA ARG A 7 -1.30 18.47 -30.01
C ARG A 7 -0.26 17.61 -30.71
N ILE A 8 0.86 17.29 -30.08
CA ILE A 8 1.82 16.32 -30.60
C ILE A 8 1.19 14.94 -30.64
N THR A 9 0.52 14.53 -29.59
CA THR A 9 -0.18 13.23 -29.54
C THR A 9 -1.27 13.13 -30.60
N SER A 10 -2.10 14.17 -30.78
CA SER A 10 -3.10 14.22 -31.84
C SER A 10 -2.51 14.30 -33.26
N LEU A 11 -1.29 14.78 -33.36
CA LEU A 11 -0.58 14.99 -34.65
C LEU A 11 0.21 13.77 -35.09
N LEU A 12 0.75 12.98 -34.16
CA LEU A 12 1.39 11.69 -34.45
C LEU A 12 0.40 10.67 -35.03
N LEU A 13 -0.91 10.92 -34.87
CA LEU A 13 -2.01 10.08 -35.36
C LEU A 13 -2.49 10.47 -36.79
N LEU A 14 -1.79 11.35 -37.53
CA LEU A 14 -2.16 11.75 -38.90
C LEU A 14 -1.78 10.68 -39.91
N PRO A 15 -2.72 10.05 -40.63
CA PRO A 15 -2.39 9.29 -41.82
C PRO A 15 -2.01 10.24 -42.99
N ARG A 16 -0.78 10.19 -43.46
CA ARG A 16 -0.39 10.78 -44.72
C ARG A 16 -0.17 9.68 -45.76
N GLY A 17 -1.07 9.62 -46.73
CA GLY A 17 -0.81 9.12 -48.08
C GLY A 17 -0.98 7.63 -48.35
N GLU A 18 -2.01 7.34 -49.07
CA GLU A 18 -2.22 6.24 -50.06
C GLU A 18 -1.71 4.82 -49.74
N LYS A 19 -2.70 3.98 -49.52
CA LYS A 19 -2.80 2.51 -49.59
C LYS A 19 -2.80 1.76 -48.24
N SER A 20 -4.00 1.23 -48.02
CA SER A 20 -4.48 0.43 -46.89
C SER A 20 -4.80 1.26 -45.65
N GLU A 21 -6.07 1.69 -45.58
CA GLU A 21 -6.65 2.18 -44.31
C GLU A 21 -6.51 1.10 -43.23
N PRO A 22 -5.81 1.36 -42.08
CA PRO A 22 -6.02 0.56 -40.90
C PRO A 22 -7.50 0.73 -40.49
N PRO A 23 -8.13 -0.28 -39.88
CA PRO A 23 -9.57 -0.27 -39.59
C PRO A 23 -10.05 0.88 -38.73
N PHE A 24 -9.15 1.75 -38.24
CA PHE A 24 -9.44 2.94 -37.44
C PHE A 24 -8.43 4.06 -37.69
N ALA A 25 -8.63 4.83 -38.81
CA ALA A 25 -8.01 6.14 -38.88
C ALA A 25 -8.83 7.12 -38.04
N PRO A 26 -8.30 7.65 -36.93
CA PRO A 26 -9.07 8.54 -36.07
C PRO A 26 -9.25 9.91 -36.74
N PRO A 27 -10.42 10.58 -36.56
CA PRO A 27 -10.59 11.95 -36.98
C PRO A 27 -9.63 12.86 -36.18
N ILE A 28 -9.00 13.80 -36.88
CA ILE A 28 -8.07 14.77 -36.27
C ILE A 28 -8.88 15.78 -35.49
N GLY A 29 -8.90 15.63 -34.14
CA GLY A 29 -9.43 16.64 -33.25
C GLY A 29 -8.41 17.74 -32.93
N ARG A 30 -8.87 18.96 -32.60
CA ARG A 30 -8.05 20.07 -32.08
C ARG A 30 -8.36 20.34 -30.61
N VAL A 31 -7.33 20.55 -29.80
CA VAL A 31 -7.51 20.92 -28.38
C VAL A 31 -8.30 22.22 -28.24
N ASP A 32 -8.08 23.19 -29.17
CA ASP A 32 -8.81 24.46 -29.14
C ASP A 32 -10.31 24.28 -29.43
N ASN A 33 -10.69 23.24 -30.14
CA ASN A 33 -12.08 22.89 -30.42
C ASN A 33 -12.70 21.93 -29.41
N LYS A 34 -11.91 21.44 -28.39
CA LYS A 34 -12.29 20.43 -27.40
C LYS A 34 -12.69 19.07 -28.00
N ASP A 35 -12.16 18.73 -29.17
CA ASP A 35 -12.40 17.50 -29.95
C ASP A 35 -11.14 16.65 -30.14
N ALA A 36 -10.12 16.79 -29.26
CA ALA A 36 -8.89 16.02 -29.31
C ALA A 36 -9.16 14.52 -29.13
N PHE A 37 -8.59 13.68 -29.99
CA PHE A 37 -8.86 12.23 -30.06
C PHE A 37 -8.65 11.46 -28.73
N LEU A 38 -7.66 11.84 -27.93
CA LEU A 38 -7.37 11.19 -26.65
C LEU A 38 -8.06 11.88 -25.45
N ASP A 39 -8.69 13.06 -25.61
CA ASP A 39 -9.36 13.76 -24.53
C ASP A 39 -10.84 13.36 -24.42
N ASN A 40 -11.10 12.24 -23.84
CA ASN A 40 -12.45 11.64 -23.78
C ASN A 40 -13.21 12.05 -22.51
N ASN A 41 -12.49 12.38 -21.44
CA ASN A 41 -13.08 12.82 -20.19
C ASN A 41 -13.50 14.30 -20.29
N ASP A 42 -14.72 14.64 -19.88
CA ASP A 42 -15.24 16.01 -19.91
C ASP A 42 -14.40 16.98 -19.09
N TYR A 43 -13.77 16.51 -18.02
CA TYR A 43 -12.83 17.27 -17.21
C TYR A 43 -11.55 17.65 -17.95
N GLU A 44 -10.94 16.68 -18.65
CA GLU A 44 -9.78 16.92 -19.47
C GLU A 44 -10.08 17.92 -20.59
N ARG A 45 -11.28 17.81 -21.20
CA ARG A 45 -11.77 18.75 -22.21
C ARG A 45 -11.99 20.14 -21.67
N GLN A 46 -12.61 20.28 -20.48
CA GLN A 46 -12.91 21.59 -19.87
C GLN A 46 -11.62 22.31 -19.44
N ARG A 47 -10.67 21.59 -18.85
CA ARG A 47 -9.42 22.17 -18.35
C ARG A 47 -8.28 22.19 -19.35
N GLY A 48 -8.39 21.44 -20.44
CA GLY A 48 -7.33 21.30 -21.45
C GLY A 48 -6.06 20.62 -20.92
N ILE A 49 -6.19 19.70 -19.90
CA ILE A 49 -5.07 18.94 -19.32
C ILE A 49 -5.34 17.45 -19.42
N THR A 50 -4.29 16.64 -19.63
CA THR A 50 -4.36 15.19 -19.51
C THR A 50 -4.31 14.82 -18.04
N ILE A 51 -5.25 14.01 -17.58
CA ILE A 51 -5.34 13.52 -16.20
C ILE A 51 -4.93 12.05 -16.16
N PHE A 52 -5.48 11.25 -17.06
CA PHE A 52 -5.23 9.81 -17.14
C PHE A 52 -4.40 9.47 -18.37
N SER A 53 -3.51 8.49 -18.21
CA SER A 53 -2.74 7.95 -19.32
C SER A 53 -3.66 7.22 -20.32
N LYS A 54 -3.45 7.44 -21.61
CA LYS A 54 -4.24 6.86 -22.70
C LYS A 54 -3.35 6.29 -23.78
N GLN A 55 -3.88 5.30 -24.47
CA GLN A 55 -3.19 4.54 -25.50
C GLN A 55 -3.73 4.89 -26.89
N ALA A 56 -2.81 5.04 -27.86
CA ALA A 56 -3.13 5.08 -29.27
C ALA A 56 -2.16 4.18 -30.03
N VAL A 57 -2.66 3.46 -31.04
CA VAL A 57 -1.86 2.56 -31.87
C VAL A 57 -1.88 3.05 -33.30
N PHE A 58 -0.70 3.16 -33.92
CA PHE A 58 -0.53 3.53 -35.33
C PHE A 58 0.74 2.94 -35.91
N THR A 59 0.82 2.84 -37.24
CA THR A 59 2.01 2.40 -37.95
C THR A 59 2.62 3.59 -38.72
N TYR A 60 3.92 3.78 -38.63
CA TYR A 60 4.66 4.77 -39.39
C TYR A 60 5.80 4.09 -40.14
N LYS A 61 5.72 4.05 -41.50
CA LYS A 61 6.62 3.27 -42.35
C LYS A 61 6.72 1.81 -41.89
N ASP A 62 7.89 1.41 -41.42
CA ASP A 62 8.17 0.05 -40.94
C ASP A 62 8.03 -0.11 -39.40
N LEU A 63 7.66 0.96 -38.69
CA LEU A 63 7.56 0.98 -37.24
C LEU A 63 6.09 0.95 -36.77
N ASP A 64 5.72 -0.07 -36.02
CA ASP A 64 4.45 -0.12 -35.28
C ASP A 64 4.60 0.57 -33.92
N VAL A 65 3.81 1.60 -33.68
CA VAL A 65 3.91 2.45 -32.49
C VAL A 65 2.69 2.30 -31.61
N THR A 66 2.91 1.95 -30.37
CA THR A 66 1.93 2.11 -29.29
C THR A 66 2.29 3.34 -28.47
N LEU A 67 1.55 4.42 -28.70
CA LEU A 67 1.76 5.69 -28.01
C LEU A 67 0.98 5.69 -26.70
N LEU A 68 1.66 5.99 -25.59
CA LEU A 68 1.05 6.27 -24.30
C LEU A 68 1.13 7.78 -24.02
N ASP A 69 -0.01 8.46 -24.02
CA ASP A 69 -0.10 9.86 -23.62
C ASP A 69 -0.14 9.96 -22.10
N THR A 70 0.78 10.73 -21.52
CA THR A 70 0.95 10.82 -20.07
C THR A 70 0.55 12.18 -19.54
N PRO A 71 0.04 12.28 -18.30
CA PRO A 71 -0.23 13.56 -17.66
C PRO A 71 1.03 14.42 -17.54
N GLY A 72 0.92 15.70 -17.92
CA GLY A 72 2.02 16.67 -17.82
C GLY A 72 1.96 17.58 -16.60
N HIS A 73 1.00 17.37 -15.68
CA HIS A 73 0.83 18.17 -14.46
C HIS A 73 1.40 17.45 -13.24
N VAL A 74 2.04 18.19 -12.35
CA VAL A 74 2.67 17.65 -11.14
C VAL A 74 1.69 16.86 -10.27
N ASP A 75 0.44 17.29 -10.14
CA ASP A 75 -0.60 16.64 -9.34
C ASP A 75 -0.93 15.21 -9.83
N PHE A 76 -0.62 14.88 -11.09
CA PHE A 76 -0.84 13.57 -11.70
C PHE A 76 0.47 12.81 -11.96
N SER A 77 1.54 13.19 -11.27
CA SER A 77 2.85 12.55 -11.40
C SER A 77 2.84 11.06 -11.06
N ALA A 78 1.91 10.63 -10.21
CA ALA A 78 1.70 9.23 -9.87
C ALA A 78 1.30 8.37 -11.08
N GLU A 79 0.30 8.82 -11.84
CA GLU A 79 -0.16 8.14 -13.07
C GLU A 79 0.93 8.18 -14.14
N MET A 80 1.63 9.29 -14.26
CA MET A 80 2.77 9.43 -15.17
C MET A 80 3.87 8.43 -14.82
N GLU A 81 4.30 8.35 -13.54
CA GLU A 81 5.35 7.42 -13.10
C GLU A 81 5.01 5.97 -13.45
N ARG A 82 3.78 5.52 -13.16
CA ARG A 82 3.34 4.16 -13.50
C ARG A 82 3.42 3.87 -15.00
N THR A 83 3.12 4.86 -15.83
CA THR A 83 3.23 4.72 -17.28
C THR A 83 4.68 4.57 -17.75
N LEU A 84 5.64 5.24 -17.07
CA LEU A 84 7.07 5.11 -17.41
C LEU A 84 7.61 3.68 -17.24
N TRP A 85 7.01 2.86 -16.39
CA TRP A 85 7.47 1.47 -16.14
C TRP A 85 7.37 0.55 -17.37
N VAL A 86 6.57 0.93 -18.36
CA VAL A 86 6.28 0.10 -19.54
C VAL A 86 6.74 0.72 -20.86
N LEU A 87 7.48 1.83 -20.81
CA LEU A 87 8.01 2.47 -22.01
C LEU A 87 9.25 1.75 -22.54
N ASP A 88 9.36 1.64 -23.86
CA ASP A 88 10.59 1.28 -24.56
C ASP A 88 11.42 2.54 -24.86
N TYR A 89 10.75 3.61 -25.27
CA TYR A 89 11.32 4.92 -25.54
C TYR A 89 10.39 6.01 -25.01
N ALA A 90 10.96 7.14 -24.63
CA ALA A 90 10.20 8.31 -24.22
C ALA A 90 10.44 9.49 -25.18
N VAL A 91 9.36 10.22 -25.48
CA VAL A 91 9.47 11.52 -26.15
C VAL A 91 9.23 12.62 -25.12
N LEU A 92 10.30 13.29 -24.69
CA LEU A 92 10.25 14.38 -23.74
C LEU A 92 9.96 15.69 -24.48
N VAL A 93 8.77 16.27 -24.26
CA VAL A 93 8.34 17.48 -24.92
C VAL A 93 8.63 18.70 -24.04
N ILE A 94 9.45 19.61 -24.56
CA ILE A 94 9.90 20.83 -23.85
C ILE A 94 9.36 22.07 -24.57
N ASN A 95 8.91 23.06 -23.83
CA ASN A 95 8.47 24.32 -24.39
C ASN A 95 9.68 25.21 -24.73
N GLY A 96 9.83 25.62 -25.98
CA GLY A 96 10.94 26.46 -26.45
C GLY A 96 11.02 27.85 -25.80
N MET A 97 9.93 28.37 -25.26
CA MET A 97 9.96 29.63 -24.49
C MET A 97 10.50 29.44 -23.09
N ASP A 98 9.99 28.42 -22.38
CA ASP A 98 10.25 28.21 -20.95
C ASP A 98 11.54 27.40 -20.70
N GLY A 99 11.96 26.58 -21.69
CA GLY A 99 13.09 25.67 -21.55
C GLY A 99 12.85 24.57 -20.52
N VAL A 100 13.92 24.10 -19.86
CA VAL A 100 13.90 23.07 -18.84
C VAL A 100 13.29 23.60 -17.54
N GLN A 101 12.20 23.01 -17.11
CA GLN A 101 11.48 23.34 -15.87
C GLN A 101 11.74 22.28 -14.79
N GLY A 102 11.43 22.58 -13.52
CA GLY A 102 11.63 21.64 -12.39
C GLY A 102 10.96 20.28 -12.60
N HIS A 103 9.73 20.27 -13.12
CA HIS A 103 9.05 19.00 -13.46
C HIS A 103 9.75 18.22 -14.59
N THR A 104 10.36 18.90 -15.55
CA THR A 104 11.19 18.27 -16.60
C THR A 104 12.40 17.56 -15.99
N GLU A 105 13.05 18.17 -14.98
CA GLU A 105 14.18 17.55 -14.27
C GLU A 105 13.73 16.34 -13.45
N THR A 106 12.56 16.40 -12.81
CA THR A 106 11.96 15.23 -12.11
C THR A 106 11.71 14.07 -13.09
N LEU A 107 11.05 14.35 -14.22
CA LEU A 107 10.83 13.36 -15.28
C LEU A 107 12.13 12.75 -15.79
N TRP A 108 13.13 13.60 -16.04
CA TRP A 108 14.46 13.16 -16.48
C TRP A 108 15.12 12.21 -15.47
N GLY A 109 15.01 12.53 -14.17
CA GLY A 109 15.52 11.69 -13.08
C GLY A 109 14.85 10.32 -13.06
N LEU A 110 13.51 10.25 -13.21
CA LEU A 110 12.77 9.00 -13.29
C LEU A 110 13.14 8.18 -14.53
N LEU A 111 13.20 8.82 -15.72
CA LEU A 111 13.62 8.16 -16.95
C LEU A 111 15.07 7.63 -16.88
N LYS A 112 15.96 8.35 -16.17
CA LYS A 112 17.34 7.90 -15.92
C LYS A 112 17.36 6.66 -15.02
N ARG A 113 16.58 6.67 -13.93
CA ARG A 113 16.48 5.53 -12.99
C ARG A 113 15.92 4.29 -13.67
N LEU A 114 14.91 4.45 -14.52
CA LEU A 114 14.27 3.36 -15.28
C LEU A 114 15.08 2.95 -16.51
N LYS A 115 16.17 3.66 -16.83
CA LYS A 115 17.02 3.45 -18.00
C LYS A 115 16.26 3.55 -19.34
N VAL A 116 15.18 4.32 -19.39
CA VAL A 116 14.39 4.50 -20.63
C VAL A 116 15.12 5.46 -21.59
N PRO A 117 15.40 5.08 -22.85
CA PRO A 117 15.95 5.97 -23.86
C PRO A 117 15.02 7.14 -24.16
N VAL A 118 15.56 8.32 -24.46
CA VAL A 118 14.78 9.55 -24.58
C VAL A 118 15.08 10.31 -25.87
N PHE A 119 14.05 10.65 -26.62
CA PHE A 119 14.05 11.67 -27.66
C PHE A 119 13.51 12.97 -27.08
N ILE A 120 14.08 14.11 -27.44
CA ILE A 120 13.66 15.42 -26.93
C ILE A 120 13.04 16.21 -28.07
N PHE A 121 11.78 16.63 -27.93
CA PHE A 121 11.11 17.51 -28.87
C PHE A 121 10.91 18.90 -28.27
N VAL A 122 11.65 19.88 -28.77
CA VAL A 122 11.51 21.28 -28.38
C VAL A 122 10.41 21.93 -29.21
N ASN A 123 9.28 22.14 -28.55
CA ASN A 123 8.04 22.60 -29.17
C ASN A 123 7.87 24.12 -29.08
N LYS A 124 7.00 24.72 -29.91
CA LYS A 124 6.67 26.15 -29.95
C LYS A 124 7.81 27.03 -30.45
N MET A 125 8.67 26.49 -31.30
CA MET A 125 9.76 27.28 -31.91
C MET A 125 9.26 28.38 -32.85
N ASP A 126 7.96 28.42 -33.17
CA ASP A 126 7.30 29.47 -33.95
C ASP A 126 6.96 30.73 -33.14
N GLN A 127 7.17 30.74 -31.84
CA GLN A 127 6.92 31.88 -30.95
C GLN A 127 8.11 32.86 -30.96
N GLN A 128 7.81 34.16 -30.84
CA GLN A 128 8.86 35.18 -30.73
C GLN A 128 9.61 35.04 -29.38
N GLY A 129 10.95 35.15 -29.48
CA GLY A 129 11.82 35.04 -28.29
C GLY A 129 12.33 33.62 -28.03
N THR A 130 12.02 32.63 -28.85
CA THR A 130 12.64 31.30 -28.77
C THR A 130 14.04 31.35 -29.39
N ASP A 131 15.02 30.78 -28.71
CA ASP A 131 16.39 30.66 -29.17
C ASP A 131 16.85 29.20 -29.04
N ARG A 132 17.17 28.62 -30.23
CA ARG A 132 17.60 27.22 -30.34
C ARG A 132 18.90 26.95 -29.58
N HIS A 133 19.88 27.86 -29.68
CA HIS A 133 21.19 27.67 -29.08
C HIS A 133 21.09 27.73 -27.56
N ARG A 134 20.38 28.73 -27.04
CA ARG A 134 20.14 28.86 -25.60
C ARG A 134 19.47 27.62 -25.00
N ILE A 135 18.52 27.05 -25.71
CA ILE A 135 17.80 25.86 -25.20
C ILE A 135 18.70 24.64 -25.27
N LEU A 136 19.45 24.44 -26.34
CA LEU A 136 20.39 23.32 -26.43
C LEU A 136 21.44 23.37 -25.30
N GLU A 137 21.98 24.55 -25.01
CA GLU A 137 22.87 24.73 -23.85
C GLU A 137 22.19 24.41 -22.52
N GLN A 138 20.95 24.83 -22.31
CA GLN A 138 20.19 24.46 -21.11
C GLN A 138 19.99 22.94 -21.00
N LEU A 139 19.68 22.25 -22.11
CA LEU A 139 19.54 20.81 -22.15
C LEU A 139 20.83 20.12 -21.77
N LYS A 140 21.97 20.56 -22.35
CA LYS A 140 23.29 20.03 -22.05
C LYS A 140 23.66 20.21 -20.56
N ASN A 141 23.42 21.39 -20.01
CA ASN A 141 23.82 21.73 -18.65
C ASN A 141 22.90 21.11 -17.58
N LYS A 142 21.58 21.00 -17.84
CA LYS A 142 20.62 20.58 -16.84
C LYS A 142 20.22 19.11 -16.93
N LEU A 143 20.26 18.51 -18.13
CA LEU A 143 19.85 17.14 -18.34
C LEU A 143 21.03 16.21 -18.61
N SER A 144 21.72 16.39 -19.74
CA SER A 144 22.92 15.62 -20.11
C SER A 144 23.72 16.31 -21.19
N SER A 145 25.07 16.24 -21.11
CA SER A 145 25.97 16.67 -22.19
C SER A 145 25.74 15.94 -23.50
N GLY A 146 25.14 14.73 -23.48
CA GLY A 146 24.78 13.94 -24.65
C GLY A 146 23.54 14.43 -25.41
N CYS A 147 22.94 15.58 -25.07
CA CYS A 147 21.86 16.18 -25.85
C CYS A 147 22.40 16.79 -27.15
N VAL A 148 22.13 16.16 -28.29
CA VAL A 148 22.67 16.51 -29.60
C VAL A 148 21.53 16.95 -30.56
N ASP A 149 21.78 17.99 -31.35
CA ASP A 149 20.84 18.51 -32.32
C ASP A 149 20.78 17.64 -33.58
N PHE A 150 19.71 16.83 -33.71
CA PHE A 150 19.53 15.93 -34.85
C PHE A 150 18.92 16.60 -36.08
N ASP A 151 18.49 17.86 -36.00
CA ASP A 151 18.14 18.65 -37.21
C ASP A 151 19.40 19.13 -37.95
N ARG A 152 20.51 19.24 -37.20
CA ARG A 152 21.83 19.65 -37.74
C ARG A 152 22.87 18.74 -37.11
N LEU A 153 22.82 17.46 -37.50
CA LEU A 153 23.68 16.45 -36.88
C LEU A 153 25.16 16.77 -37.13
N ASP A 154 25.89 16.95 -36.06
CA ASP A 154 27.32 17.11 -36.01
C ASP A 154 27.95 15.84 -35.44
N TYR A 155 28.72 15.13 -36.29
CA TYR A 155 29.37 13.88 -35.87
C TYR A 155 30.48 14.11 -34.84
N GLU A 156 31.10 15.33 -34.81
CA GLU A 156 32.07 15.66 -33.76
C GLU A 156 31.40 15.73 -32.37
N GLU A 157 30.17 16.24 -32.28
CA GLU A 157 29.40 16.21 -31.01
C GLU A 157 29.04 14.78 -30.59
N LEU A 158 28.74 13.89 -31.53
CA LEU A 158 28.48 12.47 -31.24
C LEU A 158 29.76 11.76 -30.75
N ALA A 159 30.91 12.05 -31.39
CA ALA A 159 32.22 11.48 -31.05
C ALA A 159 32.63 11.73 -29.60
N VAL A 160 32.24 12.86 -29.01
CA VAL A 160 32.53 13.19 -27.62
C VAL A 160 31.76 12.28 -26.63
N CYS A 161 30.65 11.66 -27.09
CA CYS A 161 29.79 10.87 -26.22
C CYS A 161 30.18 9.40 -26.12
N ASN A 162 30.98 8.86 -27.08
CA ASN A 162 31.35 7.44 -27.13
C ASN A 162 32.71 7.22 -27.81
N GLU A 163 33.53 6.33 -27.25
CA GLU A 163 34.89 6.06 -27.76
C GLU A 163 34.90 5.44 -29.16
N GLU A 164 34.01 4.52 -29.46
CA GLU A 164 33.87 3.89 -30.78
C GLU A 164 33.43 4.91 -31.83
N ALA A 165 32.49 5.79 -31.46
CA ALA A 165 32.05 6.90 -32.33
C ALA A 165 33.21 7.87 -32.62
N LEU A 166 34.09 8.12 -31.64
CA LEU A 166 35.28 8.96 -31.82
C LEU A 166 36.26 8.32 -32.80
N GLU A 167 36.52 7.01 -32.73
CA GLU A 167 37.37 6.29 -33.68
C GLU A 167 36.80 6.35 -35.08
N GLN A 168 35.46 6.13 -35.26
CA GLN A 168 34.84 6.20 -36.60
C GLN A 168 34.91 7.63 -37.20
N VAL A 169 34.72 8.67 -36.38
CA VAL A 169 34.84 10.06 -36.89
C VAL A 169 36.27 10.40 -37.27
N LEU A 170 37.27 9.93 -36.53
CA LEU A 170 38.68 10.17 -36.85
C LEU A 170 39.10 9.41 -38.15
N ASP A 171 38.56 8.24 -38.40
CA ASP A 171 38.90 7.40 -39.55
C ASP A 171 38.09 7.75 -40.81
N GLU A 172 36.76 7.91 -40.67
CA GLU A 172 35.83 8.01 -41.76
C GLU A 172 35.10 9.37 -41.84
N GLY A 173 35.17 10.18 -40.77
CA GLY A 173 34.46 11.48 -40.67
C GLY A 173 32.95 11.35 -40.42
N ILE A 174 32.43 10.16 -40.26
CA ILE A 174 31.02 9.86 -40.02
C ILE A 174 30.88 8.77 -38.93
N VAL A 175 29.72 8.67 -38.32
CA VAL A 175 29.37 7.58 -37.39
C VAL A 175 28.31 6.70 -38.04
N ASP A 176 28.46 5.38 -37.87
CA ASP A 176 27.49 4.41 -38.41
C ASP A 176 26.12 4.56 -37.72
N ASP A 177 25.04 4.49 -38.49
CA ASP A 177 23.68 4.61 -38.04
C ASP A 177 23.33 3.59 -36.96
N LYS A 178 23.87 2.38 -37.03
CA LYS A 178 23.66 1.33 -36.03
C LYS A 178 24.32 1.69 -34.70
N LEU A 179 25.52 2.27 -34.76
CA LEU A 179 26.20 2.73 -33.54
C LEU A 179 25.43 3.88 -32.89
N ILE A 180 24.89 4.82 -33.70
CA ILE A 180 24.02 5.90 -33.19
C ILE A 180 22.78 5.32 -32.49
N GLY A 181 22.13 4.30 -33.06
CA GLY A 181 20.99 3.61 -32.46
C GLY A 181 21.36 2.99 -31.10
N ASN A 182 22.52 2.33 -31.03
CA ASN A 182 23.04 1.77 -29.77
C ASN A 182 23.32 2.87 -28.71
N MET A 183 23.95 3.97 -29.10
CA MET A 183 24.24 5.13 -28.20
C MET A 183 22.93 5.72 -27.65
N ILE A 184 21.87 5.81 -28.45
CA ILE A 184 20.55 6.26 -28.00
C ILE A 184 19.95 5.25 -27.01
N SER A 185 20.00 3.95 -27.34
CA SER A 185 19.44 2.88 -26.49
C SER A 185 20.16 2.78 -25.15
N GLN A 186 21.49 3.01 -25.12
CA GLN A 186 22.31 3.04 -23.90
C GLN A 186 22.24 4.37 -23.14
N ARG A 187 21.46 5.36 -23.64
CA ARG A 187 21.33 6.68 -23.05
C ARG A 187 22.64 7.50 -23.00
N GLU A 188 23.50 7.31 -23.94
CA GLU A 188 24.71 8.12 -24.14
C GLU A 188 24.38 9.36 -24.95
N VAL A 189 23.49 9.24 -25.93
CA VAL A 189 23.02 10.32 -26.81
C VAL A 189 21.51 10.48 -26.70
N PHE A 190 21.06 11.73 -26.71
CA PHE A 190 19.66 12.13 -26.64
C PHE A 190 19.34 13.03 -27.83
N PRO A 191 18.65 12.50 -28.86
CA PRO A 191 18.29 13.29 -30.04
C PRO A 191 17.38 14.46 -29.68
N VAL A 192 17.79 15.68 -30.04
CA VAL A 192 17.01 16.91 -29.89
C VAL A 192 16.49 17.35 -31.24
N ILE A 193 15.17 17.50 -31.32
CA ILE A 193 14.46 17.97 -32.54
C ILE A 193 13.69 19.23 -32.16
N PHE A 194 13.81 20.25 -33.00
CA PHE A 194 13.14 21.53 -32.80
C PHE A 194 11.97 21.69 -33.79
N GLY A 195 10.83 22.17 -33.29
CA GLY A 195 9.65 22.28 -34.12
C GLY A 195 8.48 23.04 -33.50
N SER A 196 7.36 23.01 -34.23
CA SER A 196 6.08 23.53 -33.79
C SER A 196 4.98 22.51 -34.05
N ALA A 197 4.51 21.86 -33.02
CA ALA A 197 3.40 20.92 -33.14
C ALA A 197 2.10 21.59 -33.69
N LEU A 198 1.94 22.90 -33.47
CA LEU A 198 0.83 23.68 -34.04
C LEU A 198 0.90 23.75 -35.56
N ARG A 199 2.10 23.88 -36.09
CA ARG A 199 2.33 24.02 -37.54
C ARG A 199 2.73 22.71 -38.23
N LEU A 200 2.84 21.61 -37.47
CA LEU A 200 3.35 20.32 -37.95
C LEU A 200 4.85 20.35 -38.29
N ASP A 201 5.55 21.42 -37.97
CA ASP A 201 6.98 21.52 -38.26
C ASP A 201 7.80 20.66 -37.26
N GLY A 202 8.73 19.87 -37.80
CA GLY A 202 9.61 18.99 -37.04
C GLY A 202 8.98 17.64 -36.61
N VAL A 203 7.67 17.45 -36.77
CA VAL A 203 7.01 16.20 -36.33
C VAL A 203 7.38 15.02 -37.22
N ASP A 204 7.34 15.23 -38.55
CA ASP A 204 7.74 14.20 -39.51
C ASP A 204 9.22 13.80 -39.29
N ARG A 205 10.10 14.78 -39.00
CA ARG A 205 11.51 14.51 -38.69
C ARG A 205 11.68 13.68 -37.40
N LEU A 206 10.92 13.98 -36.36
CA LEU A 206 10.92 13.17 -35.15
C LEU A 206 10.56 11.71 -35.46
N LEU A 207 9.48 11.48 -36.24
CA LEU A 207 9.05 10.15 -36.63
C LEU A 207 10.08 9.44 -37.52
N ASP A 208 10.73 10.18 -38.44
CA ASP A 208 11.78 9.63 -39.29
C ASP A 208 13.01 9.20 -38.51
N ILE A 209 13.42 10.03 -37.52
CA ILE A 209 14.53 9.73 -36.61
C ILE A 209 14.18 8.52 -35.72
N MET A 210 12.96 8.46 -35.17
CA MET A 210 12.49 7.30 -34.44
C MET A 210 12.47 6.03 -35.31
N ASN A 211 11.92 6.10 -36.52
CA ASN A 211 11.90 4.95 -37.46
C ASN A 211 13.31 4.47 -37.82
N LYS A 212 14.30 5.38 -37.84
CA LYS A 212 15.67 5.06 -38.18
C LYS A 212 16.47 4.45 -37.03
N TYR A 213 16.28 4.94 -35.80
CA TYR A 213 17.16 4.65 -34.69
C TYR A 213 16.49 3.91 -33.50
N CYS A 214 15.16 3.73 -33.48
CA CYS A 214 14.55 2.87 -32.49
C CYS A 214 14.84 1.40 -32.80
N GLU A 215 15.55 0.74 -31.93
CA GLU A 215 15.74 -0.71 -32.02
C GLU A 215 14.48 -1.39 -31.49
N VAL A 216 13.88 -2.23 -32.32
CA VAL A 216 12.84 -3.15 -31.88
C VAL A 216 13.56 -4.34 -31.24
N SER A 217 13.31 -4.58 -29.95
CA SER A 217 13.90 -5.69 -29.24
C SER A 217 13.54 -7.02 -29.94
N GLU A 218 14.50 -7.63 -30.63
CA GLU A 218 14.36 -8.96 -31.26
C GLU A 218 14.17 -10.10 -30.24
N ASN A 219 14.21 -9.79 -28.93
CA ASN A 219 13.99 -10.78 -27.85
C ASN A 219 12.58 -11.40 -27.85
N GLY A 220 11.71 -11.02 -28.81
CA GLY A 220 10.39 -11.61 -29.02
C GLY A 220 10.33 -12.90 -29.82
N ASP A 221 11.43 -13.34 -30.48
CA ASP A 221 11.41 -14.55 -31.31
C ASP A 221 11.56 -15.87 -30.53
N ASP A 222 11.83 -15.82 -29.25
CA ASP A 222 11.75 -17.00 -28.38
C ASP A 222 10.29 -17.31 -28.00
N LYS A 223 9.52 -17.76 -29.03
CA LYS A 223 8.14 -18.26 -28.87
C LYS A 223 8.00 -19.41 -27.86
N GLN A 224 9.12 -19.88 -27.31
CA GLN A 224 9.22 -20.90 -26.26
C GLN A 224 9.50 -20.33 -24.88
N SER A 225 9.72 -19.02 -24.73
CA SER A 225 9.86 -18.44 -23.40
C SER A 225 8.51 -18.41 -22.68
N ASP A 226 8.51 -18.74 -21.38
CA ASP A 226 7.32 -18.62 -20.55
C ASP A 226 6.88 -17.15 -20.48
N MET A 227 5.57 -16.97 -20.37
CA MET A 227 4.93 -15.66 -20.33
C MET A 227 5.46 -14.81 -19.16
N SER A 228 5.79 -13.56 -19.47
CA SER A 228 6.04 -12.51 -18.48
C SER A 228 5.35 -11.22 -18.89
N ALA A 229 4.84 -10.49 -17.91
CA ALA A 229 4.16 -9.23 -18.15
C ALA A 229 4.26 -8.31 -16.91
N ARG A 230 4.07 -7.01 -17.14
CA ARG A 230 4.05 -5.99 -16.09
C ARG A 230 2.74 -5.23 -16.06
N VAL A 231 2.12 -5.16 -14.89
CA VAL A 231 0.92 -4.36 -14.66
C VAL A 231 1.34 -2.91 -14.40
N TYR A 232 0.79 -1.94 -15.16
CA TYR A 232 1.11 -0.53 -14.93
C TYR A 232 -0.10 0.30 -14.52
N LYS A 233 -1.32 -0.20 -14.78
CA LYS A 233 -2.55 0.52 -14.48
C LYS A 233 -3.71 -0.43 -14.25
N ILE A 234 -4.57 -0.06 -13.30
CA ILE A 234 -5.89 -0.65 -13.13
C ILE A 234 -6.92 0.42 -13.52
N SER A 235 -7.99 0.03 -14.19
CA SER A 235 -9.12 0.92 -14.49
C SER A 235 -10.42 0.12 -14.55
N ARG A 236 -11.56 0.81 -14.69
CA ARG A 236 -12.87 0.18 -14.91
C ARG A 236 -13.50 0.74 -16.17
N ASP A 237 -14.17 -0.11 -16.92
CA ASP A 237 -14.93 0.33 -18.08
C ASP A 237 -16.30 0.94 -17.68
N ASP A 238 -17.05 1.46 -18.64
CA ASP A 238 -18.36 2.09 -18.42
C ASP A 238 -19.41 1.16 -17.78
N ARG A 239 -19.14 -0.13 -17.78
CA ARG A 239 -19.98 -1.16 -17.13
C ARG A 239 -19.49 -1.53 -15.73
N GLY A 240 -18.39 -0.92 -15.28
CA GLY A 240 -17.74 -1.22 -14.01
C GLY A 240 -16.84 -2.47 -14.04
N GLU A 241 -16.64 -3.11 -15.22
CA GLU A 241 -15.73 -4.26 -15.34
C GLU A 241 -14.29 -3.83 -15.12
N ARG A 242 -13.59 -4.54 -14.26
CA ARG A 242 -12.19 -4.26 -13.91
C ARG A 242 -11.26 -4.61 -15.05
N LEU A 243 -10.38 -3.68 -15.41
CA LEU A 243 -9.40 -3.78 -16.47
C LEU A 243 -7.99 -3.72 -15.86
N THR A 244 -7.19 -4.76 -16.08
CA THR A 244 -5.77 -4.79 -15.72
C THR A 244 -4.95 -4.46 -16.97
N HIS A 245 -4.31 -3.28 -17.00
CA HIS A 245 -3.47 -2.85 -18.12
C HIS A 245 -2.04 -3.36 -17.93
N ILE A 246 -1.55 -4.08 -18.92
CA ILE A 246 -0.25 -4.73 -18.88
C ILE A 246 0.58 -4.44 -20.13
N LYS A 247 1.90 -4.55 -19.97
CA LYS A 247 2.84 -4.78 -21.08
C LYS A 247 3.33 -6.23 -21.00
N VAL A 248 3.24 -6.95 -22.11
CA VAL A 248 3.84 -8.28 -22.24
C VAL A 248 5.35 -8.10 -22.46
N THR A 249 6.16 -8.56 -21.52
CA THR A 249 7.63 -8.40 -21.52
C THR A 249 8.36 -9.63 -22.04
N GLY A 250 7.69 -10.78 -22.13
CA GLY A 250 8.23 -12.01 -22.69
C GLY A 250 7.15 -13.03 -23.03
N GLY A 251 7.44 -13.89 -23.98
CA GLY A 251 6.52 -14.91 -24.48
C GLY A 251 5.25 -14.35 -25.12
N SER A 252 4.12 -15.01 -24.92
CA SER A 252 2.80 -14.54 -25.38
C SER A 252 1.72 -14.84 -24.35
N LEU A 253 0.71 -13.97 -24.30
CA LEU A 253 -0.44 -14.07 -23.43
C LEU A 253 -1.67 -14.49 -24.24
N LYS A 254 -2.38 -15.53 -23.80
CA LYS A 254 -3.56 -16.04 -24.51
C LYS A 254 -4.86 -15.82 -23.73
N ALA A 255 -5.92 -15.51 -24.45
CA ALA A 255 -7.25 -15.46 -23.86
C ALA A 255 -7.61 -16.82 -23.25
N LYS A 256 -8.28 -16.81 -22.08
CA LYS A 256 -8.63 -17.99 -21.28
C LYS A 256 -7.45 -18.70 -20.59
N GLN A 257 -6.24 -18.15 -20.65
CA GLN A 257 -5.10 -18.63 -19.88
C GLN A 257 -5.30 -18.33 -18.39
N LEU A 258 -4.73 -19.18 -17.55
CA LEU A 258 -4.68 -18.96 -16.09
C LEU A 258 -3.38 -18.22 -15.74
N ILE A 259 -3.49 -17.17 -14.92
CA ILE A 259 -2.37 -16.46 -14.31
C ILE A 259 -2.65 -16.39 -12.81
N ASN A 260 -1.73 -16.88 -11.99
CA ASN A 260 -1.86 -16.89 -10.52
C ASN A 260 -3.20 -17.50 -10.03
N GLY A 261 -3.74 -18.49 -10.76
CA GLY A 261 -5.03 -19.14 -10.43
C GLY A 261 -6.26 -18.44 -11.01
N GLU A 262 -6.15 -17.19 -11.47
CA GLU A 262 -7.25 -16.44 -12.09
C GLU A 262 -7.28 -16.60 -13.61
N LYS A 263 -8.46 -16.56 -14.18
CA LYS A 263 -8.66 -16.80 -15.61
C LYS A 263 -8.85 -15.50 -16.39
N ILE A 264 -8.01 -15.29 -17.40
CA ILE A 264 -8.21 -14.19 -18.35
C ILE A 264 -9.49 -14.41 -19.15
N ASN A 265 -10.42 -13.47 -19.09
CA ASN A 265 -11.65 -13.54 -19.83
C ASN A 265 -11.46 -13.00 -21.26
N GLN A 266 -10.87 -11.84 -21.41
CA GLN A 266 -10.69 -11.15 -22.69
C GLN A 266 -9.38 -10.34 -22.67
N ILE A 267 -8.75 -10.22 -23.86
CA ILE A 267 -7.60 -9.33 -24.06
C ILE A 267 -8.07 -8.22 -25.00
N ARG A 268 -7.90 -6.96 -24.61
CA ARG A 268 -8.34 -5.76 -25.33
C ARG A 268 -7.14 -4.88 -25.65
N ILE A 269 -6.96 -4.52 -26.90
CA ILE A 269 -5.97 -3.50 -27.34
C ILE A 269 -6.75 -2.22 -27.62
N TYR A 270 -6.47 -1.17 -26.82
CA TYR A 270 -7.15 0.12 -26.93
C TYR A 270 -6.47 1.05 -27.93
N SER A 271 -7.28 1.86 -28.61
CA SER A 271 -6.82 3.03 -29.36
C SER A 271 -7.85 4.15 -29.16
N GLY A 272 -7.57 5.07 -28.24
CA GLY A 272 -8.55 6.00 -27.70
C GLY A 272 -9.63 5.29 -26.87
N GLU A 273 -10.91 5.56 -27.13
CA GLU A 273 -12.06 4.89 -26.49
C GLU A 273 -12.36 3.50 -27.04
N LYS A 274 -11.92 3.23 -28.26
CA LYS A 274 -12.23 1.97 -28.93
C LYS A 274 -11.18 0.92 -28.62
N TYR A 275 -11.61 -0.32 -28.55
CA TYR A 275 -10.71 -1.45 -28.42
C TYR A 275 -11.00 -2.55 -29.45
N THR A 276 -9.96 -3.33 -29.74
CA THR A 276 -10.05 -4.57 -30.48
C THR A 276 -9.77 -5.75 -29.57
N SER A 277 -10.68 -6.74 -29.54
CA SER A 277 -10.41 -7.98 -28.83
C SER A 277 -9.50 -8.89 -29.62
N VAL A 278 -8.45 -9.37 -28.96
CA VAL A 278 -7.49 -10.31 -29.54
C VAL A 278 -7.46 -11.61 -28.76
N ASN A 279 -7.11 -12.71 -29.42
CA ASN A 279 -6.99 -14.01 -28.76
C ASN A 279 -5.60 -14.22 -28.14
N GLU A 280 -4.60 -13.51 -28.63
CA GLU A 280 -3.22 -13.60 -28.20
C GLU A 280 -2.56 -12.21 -28.27
N ALA A 281 -1.79 -11.85 -27.24
CA ALA A 281 -0.93 -10.69 -27.20
C ALA A 281 0.53 -11.17 -27.12
N VAL A 282 1.38 -10.68 -28.03
CA VAL A 282 2.80 -11.06 -28.13
C VAL A 282 3.68 -10.13 -27.28
N CYS A 283 4.92 -10.52 -27.05
CA CYS A 283 5.94 -9.67 -26.41
C CYS A 283 5.97 -8.27 -27.03
N GLY A 284 6.11 -7.23 -26.20
CA GLY A 284 6.03 -5.81 -26.60
C GLY A 284 4.61 -5.24 -26.61
N SER A 285 3.57 -6.06 -26.68
CA SER A 285 2.17 -5.59 -26.72
C SER A 285 1.75 -4.94 -25.41
N ILE A 286 1.07 -3.79 -25.49
CA ILE A 286 0.35 -3.15 -24.39
C ILE A 286 -1.14 -3.45 -24.57
N CYS A 287 -1.75 -4.08 -23.59
CA CYS A 287 -3.16 -4.47 -23.64
C CYS A 287 -3.82 -4.38 -22.25
N ALA A 288 -5.16 -4.36 -22.25
CA ALA A 288 -5.96 -4.49 -21.05
C ALA A 288 -6.60 -5.89 -21.00
N ILE A 289 -6.60 -6.51 -19.87
CA ILE A 289 -7.16 -7.84 -19.65
C ILE A 289 -8.29 -7.78 -18.61
N THR A 290 -9.30 -8.62 -18.82
CA THR A 290 -10.41 -8.77 -17.88
C THR A 290 -10.37 -10.15 -17.21
N GLY A 291 -10.91 -10.24 -15.99
CA GLY A 291 -11.00 -11.49 -15.23
C GLY A 291 -9.89 -11.72 -14.21
N LEU A 292 -9.01 -10.74 -13.98
CA LEU A 292 -8.04 -10.73 -12.89
C LEU A 292 -8.49 -9.74 -11.82
N GLU A 293 -8.69 -10.20 -10.59
CA GLU A 293 -9.17 -9.38 -9.48
C GLU A 293 -8.06 -9.04 -8.49
N GLY A 294 -7.10 -9.95 -8.27
CA GLY A 294 -6.01 -9.78 -7.31
C GLY A 294 -4.78 -9.00 -7.80
N THR A 295 -4.82 -8.40 -9.00
CA THR A 295 -3.67 -7.67 -9.55
C THR A 295 -3.61 -6.22 -9.08
N TYR A 296 -2.40 -5.64 -9.01
CA TYR A 296 -2.16 -4.23 -8.65
C TYR A 296 -1.12 -3.58 -9.56
N ALA A 297 -1.15 -2.26 -9.64
CA ALA A 297 -0.18 -1.52 -10.46
C ALA A 297 1.25 -1.66 -9.91
N GLY A 298 2.20 -1.99 -10.78
CA GLY A 298 3.59 -2.31 -10.46
C GLY A 298 3.89 -3.80 -10.38
N GLN A 299 2.87 -4.64 -10.28
CA GLN A 299 3.02 -6.09 -10.13
C GLN A 299 3.67 -6.72 -11.37
N ALA A 300 4.60 -7.61 -11.12
CA ALA A 300 5.18 -8.51 -12.10
C ALA A 300 4.33 -9.78 -12.23
N LEU A 301 4.09 -10.24 -13.45
CA LEU A 301 3.30 -11.44 -13.73
C LEU A 301 4.15 -12.48 -14.48
N GLY A 302 3.94 -13.76 -14.18
CA GLY A 302 4.66 -14.86 -14.80
C GLY A 302 6.07 -15.02 -14.24
N ARG A 303 7.09 -15.05 -15.12
CA ARG A 303 8.51 -15.21 -14.69
C ARG A 303 9.19 -13.92 -14.25
N GLU A 304 8.56 -12.79 -14.42
CA GLU A 304 9.10 -11.53 -13.91
C GLU A 304 8.96 -11.50 -12.39
N ASN A 305 10.08 -11.33 -11.67
CA ASN A 305 10.10 -11.51 -10.22
C ASN A 305 10.20 -10.21 -9.41
N ASN A 306 10.33 -9.06 -10.08
CA ASN A 306 10.54 -7.78 -9.40
C ASN A 306 9.37 -6.84 -9.63
N ASP A 307 8.61 -6.56 -8.58
CA ASP A 307 7.59 -5.52 -8.59
C ASP A 307 8.22 -4.13 -8.65
N ASN A 308 7.56 -3.20 -9.34
CA ASN A 308 7.96 -1.80 -9.33
C ASN A 308 7.26 -1.07 -8.20
N ALA A 309 8.04 -0.43 -7.34
CA ALA A 309 7.52 0.46 -6.31
C ALA A 309 7.57 1.93 -6.77
N PRO A 310 6.53 2.73 -6.51
CA PRO A 310 6.54 4.15 -6.82
C PRO A 310 7.61 4.89 -6.00
N VAL A 311 8.25 5.86 -6.64
CA VAL A 311 9.26 6.75 -6.03
C VAL A 311 8.60 8.02 -5.51
N LEU A 312 7.62 8.52 -6.28
CA LEU A 312 6.88 9.71 -5.91
C LEU A 312 5.83 9.35 -4.85
N SER A 313 5.82 10.10 -3.76
CA SER A 313 4.87 9.93 -2.66
C SER A 313 3.96 11.15 -2.56
N PRO A 314 2.68 10.98 -2.22
CA PRO A 314 1.79 12.10 -1.94
C PRO A 314 2.27 12.88 -0.71
N VAL A 315 1.99 14.17 -0.69
CA VAL A 315 2.46 15.09 0.35
C VAL A 315 1.34 15.81 1.09
N LEU A 316 0.13 15.80 0.55
CA LEU A 316 -1.04 16.43 1.14
C LEU A 316 -2.04 15.38 1.58
N ASN A 317 -2.61 15.56 2.76
CA ASN A 317 -3.64 14.70 3.34
C ASN A 317 -4.93 15.50 3.55
N TYR A 318 -6.04 15.01 3.02
CA TYR A 318 -7.34 15.64 3.12
C TYR A 318 -8.35 14.69 3.78
N LYS A 319 -9.23 15.26 4.60
CA LYS A 319 -10.41 14.55 5.09
C LYS A 319 -11.53 14.65 4.06
N ILE A 320 -12.20 13.55 3.78
CA ILE A 320 -13.39 13.48 2.94
C ILE A 320 -14.63 13.73 3.81
N ASN A 321 -15.34 14.81 3.56
CA ASN A 321 -16.59 15.12 4.22
C ASN A 321 -17.76 14.60 3.38
N LEU A 322 -18.47 13.63 3.91
CA LEU A 322 -19.64 13.03 3.27
C LEU A 322 -20.90 13.87 3.53
N PRO A 323 -21.90 13.87 2.61
CA PRO A 323 -23.19 14.50 2.83
C PRO A 323 -23.91 13.93 4.06
N ALA A 324 -24.74 14.77 4.69
CA ALA A 324 -25.51 14.36 5.86
C ALA A 324 -26.41 13.16 5.55
N GLY A 325 -26.30 12.10 6.36
CA GLY A 325 -27.05 10.84 6.19
C GLY A 325 -26.32 9.76 5.40
N THR A 326 -25.13 10.00 4.87
CA THR A 326 -24.30 8.98 4.23
C THR A 326 -23.46 8.29 5.29
N ASP A 327 -23.53 6.95 5.35
CA ASP A 327 -22.70 6.14 6.25
C ASP A 327 -21.26 6.04 5.67
N PRO A 328 -20.24 6.50 6.41
CA PRO A 328 -18.85 6.39 5.98
C PRO A 328 -18.39 4.96 5.72
N LEU A 329 -18.86 3.99 6.50
CA LEU A 329 -18.48 2.57 6.33
C LEU A 329 -19.06 1.95 5.06
N MET A 330 -20.22 2.45 4.59
CA MET A 330 -20.79 2.04 3.29
C MET A 330 -20.11 2.73 2.11
N MET A 331 -19.51 3.90 2.35
CA MET A 331 -18.80 4.64 1.31
C MET A 331 -17.34 4.17 1.17
N LEU A 332 -16.71 3.70 2.24
CA LEU A 332 -15.32 3.27 2.26
C LEU A 332 -14.97 2.22 1.20
N PRO A 333 -15.74 1.13 1.01
CA PRO A 333 -15.46 0.14 -0.06
C PRO A 333 -15.50 0.78 -1.46
N LYS A 334 -16.41 1.73 -1.70
CA LYS A 334 -16.51 2.43 -2.98
C LYS A 334 -15.29 3.33 -3.23
N LEU A 335 -14.81 3.99 -2.20
CA LEU A 335 -13.59 4.79 -2.26
C LEU A 335 -12.35 3.91 -2.46
N LYS A 336 -12.30 2.73 -1.84
CA LYS A 336 -11.25 1.73 -2.05
C LYS A 336 -11.19 1.23 -3.51
N MET A 337 -12.32 1.19 -4.23
CA MET A 337 -12.30 0.91 -5.67
C MET A 337 -11.58 1.99 -6.48
N ILE A 338 -11.64 3.27 -6.04
CA ILE A 338 -10.86 4.35 -6.66
C ILE A 338 -9.36 4.19 -6.30
N GLU A 339 -9.06 3.78 -5.07
CA GLU A 339 -7.68 3.52 -4.65
C GLU A 339 -7.04 2.36 -5.42
N GLU A 340 -7.79 1.33 -5.82
CA GLU A 340 -7.26 0.28 -6.72
C GLU A 340 -6.76 0.85 -8.06
N GLU A 341 -7.46 1.86 -8.59
CA GLU A 341 -7.07 2.56 -9.82
C GLU A 341 -5.91 3.53 -9.59
N GLU A 342 -5.91 4.20 -8.42
CA GLU A 342 -4.92 5.19 -7.98
C GLU A 342 -4.34 4.83 -6.60
N PRO A 343 -3.42 3.86 -6.52
CA PRO A 343 -2.94 3.33 -5.23
C PRO A 343 -2.29 4.37 -4.32
N GLN A 344 -1.77 5.46 -4.89
CA GLN A 344 -1.12 6.53 -4.12
C GLN A 344 -2.11 7.45 -3.38
N LEU A 345 -3.42 7.24 -3.52
CA LEU A 345 -4.42 7.98 -2.74
C LEU A 345 -4.43 7.59 -1.27
N HIS A 346 -3.92 6.43 -0.90
CA HIS A 346 -3.83 5.95 0.49
C HIS A 346 -5.07 6.32 1.29
N ILE A 347 -6.23 5.77 0.88
CA ILE A 347 -7.52 6.07 1.53
C ILE A 347 -7.59 5.30 2.84
N GLU A 348 -7.59 6.01 3.96
CA GLU A 348 -7.58 5.42 5.29
C GLU A 348 -8.83 5.80 6.09
N TRP A 349 -9.35 4.84 6.85
CA TRP A 349 -10.38 5.05 7.85
C TRP A 349 -9.77 5.33 9.21
N ASN A 350 -9.99 6.52 9.75
CA ASN A 350 -9.60 6.84 11.10
C ASN A 350 -10.74 6.52 12.07
N GLU A 351 -10.60 5.44 12.84
CA GLU A 351 -11.64 5.00 13.78
C GLU A 351 -11.86 5.96 14.94
N SER A 352 -10.78 6.62 15.42
CA SER A 352 -10.86 7.51 16.56
C SER A 352 -11.73 8.72 16.27
N PHE A 353 -11.61 9.27 15.08
CA PHE A 353 -12.38 10.44 14.63
C PHE A 353 -13.58 10.07 13.75
N LYS A 354 -13.70 8.80 13.32
CA LYS A 354 -14.71 8.33 12.35
C LYS A 354 -14.67 9.10 11.05
N GLU A 355 -13.48 9.27 10.52
CA GLU A 355 -13.17 10.08 9.35
C GLU A 355 -12.47 9.26 8.28
N ILE A 356 -12.75 9.60 7.01
CA ILE A 356 -12.02 9.03 5.87
C ILE A 356 -11.00 10.07 5.42
N HIS A 357 -9.74 9.67 5.34
CA HIS A 357 -8.63 10.47 4.87
C HIS A 357 -8.13 9.98 3.51
N VAL A 358 -7.63 10.90 2.68
CA VAL A 358 -7.05 10.63 1.37
C VAL A 358 -5.78 11.45 1.17
N GLN A 359 -4.77 10.83 0.62
CA GLN A 359 -3.51 11.49 0.31
C GLN A 359 -3.43 11.83 -1.19
N VAL A 360 -2.90 13.01 -1.53
CA VAL A 360 -2.79 13.49 -2.92
C VAL A 360 -1.46 14.19 -3.15
N MET A 361 -1.03 14.23 -4.41
CA MET A 361 0.18 14.94 -4.85
C MET A 361 -0.01 16.47 -4.89
N GLY A 362 -1.23 16.92 -5.14
CA GLY A 362 -1.55 18.34 -5.24
C GLY A 362 -3.05 18.61 -5.28
N PRO A 363 -3.43 19.90 -5.15
CA PRO A 363 -4.84 20.30 -4.94
C PRO A 363 -5.76 20.06 -6.16
N VAL A 364 -5.23 20.00 -7.39
CA VAL A 364 -6.06 19.76 -8.58
C VAL A 364 -6.66 18.35 -8.55
N MET A 365 -5.96 17.37 -7.93
CA MET A 365 -6.47 16.01 -7.77
C MET A 365 -7.74 15.96 -6.93
N ILE A 366 -7.91 16.87 -5.97
CA ILE A 366 -9.11 16.95 -5.14
C ILE A 366 -10.36 17.23 -5.97
N GLU A 367 -10.30 18.18 -6.90
CA GLU A 367 -11.41 18.47 -7.77
C GLU A 367 -11.75 17.29 -8.70
N VAL A 368 -10.73 16.59 -9.17
CA VAL A 368 -10.91 15.37 -9.97
C VAL A 368 -11.60 14.29 -9.16
N LEU A 369 -11.17 14.07 -7.90
CA LEU A 369 -11.78 13.08 -7.00
C LEU A 369 -13.24 13.41 -6.68
N GLN A 370 -13.57 14.69 -6.41
CA GLN A 370 -14.94 15.10 -6.18
C GLN A 370 -15.86 14.68 -7.31
N ASN A 371 -15.38 14.83 -8.52
CA ASN A 371 -16.17 14.56 -9.71
C ASN A 371 -16.27 13.08 -10.00
N ILE A 372 -15.19 12.31 -9.86
CA ILE A 372 -15.23 10.85 -9.97
C ILE A 372 -16.21 10.27 -8.95
N ILE A 373 -16.18 10.72 -7.71
CA ILE A 373 -17.08 10.25 -6.64
C ILE A 373 -18.54 10.60 -6.98
N LYS A 374 -18.77 11.82 -7.46
CA LYS A 374 -20.11 12.25 -7.87
C LYS A 374 -20.64 11.46 -9.07
N GLU A 375 -19.85 11.30 -10.12
CA GLU A 375 -20.26 10.58 -11.35
C GLU A 375 -20.50 9.09 -11.09
N ARG A 376 -19.60 8.44 -10.32
CA ARG A 376 -19.68 6.98 -10.12
C ARG A 376 -20.64 6.56 -9.01
N PHE A 377 -20.76 7.38 -7.96
CA PHE A 377 -21.48 6.98 -6.74
C PHE A 377 -22.64 7.90 -6.38
N ASP A 378 -22.93 8.93 -7.22
CA ASP A 378 -23.96 9.94 -7.00
C ASP A 378 -23.88 10.59 -5.59
N CYS A 379 -22.64 10.89 -5.16
CA CYS A 379 -22.36 11.42 -3.83
C CYS A 379 -21.56 12.72 -3.94
N ASP A 380 -22.14 13.82 -3.48
CA ASP A 380 -21.49 15.14 -3.45
C ASP A 380 -20.62 15.26 -2.18
N VAL A 381 -19.33 14.98 -2.31
CA VAL A 381 -18.37 15.09 -1.22
C VAL A 381 -17.68 16.45 -1.21
N THR A 382 -17.23 16.89 -0.03
CA THR A 382 -16.33 18.03 0.12
C THR A 382 -15.06 17.59 0.83
N PHE A 383 -13.98 18.34 0.66
CA PHE A 383 -12.71 18.06 1.31
C PHE A 383 -12.40 19.15 2.33
N SER A 384 -11.78 18.79 3.44
CA SER A 384 -11.24 19.73 4.41
C SER A 384 -10.05 20.51 3.82
N GLU A 385 -9.49 21.45 4.58
CA GLU A 385 -8.18 22.00 4.27
C GLU A 385 -7.13 20.88 4.35
N GLY A 386 -6.16 20.90 3.41
CA GLY A 386 -5.12 19.89 3.34
C GLY A 386 -4.16 20.01 4.53
N SER A 387 -3.83 18.89 5.13
CA SER A 387 -2.74 18.76 6.10
C SER A 387 -1.51 18.15 5.43
N ILE A 388 -0.36 18.27 6.10
CA ILE A 388 0.90 17.71 5.60
C ILE A 388 0.98 16.22 5.94
N VAL A 389 1.55 15.43 5.04
CA VAL A 389 1.93 14.05 5.32
C VAL A 389 3.33 14.08 5.93
N TYR A 390 3.38 13.92 7.25
CA TYR A 390 4.62 13.78 7.99
C TYR A 390 5.17 12.36 7.88
N LYS A 391 6.48 12.22 8.09
CA LYS A 391 7.16 10.94 8.28
C LYS A 391 8.02 11.01 9.54
N GLU A 392 8.49 9.87 10.01
CA GLU A 392 9.39 9.81 11.15
C GLU A 392 10.65 9.01 10.80
N THR A 393 11.77 9.35 11.44
CA THR A 393 13.02 8.60 11.39
C THR A 393 13.66 8.63 12.78
N ILE A 394 14.85 8.04 12.91
CA ILE A 394 15.63 8.03 14.15
C ILE A 394 16.99 8.68 13.91
N ALA A 395 17.56 9.26 14.96
CA ALA A 395 18.88 9.91 14.91
C ALA A 395 20.01 9.02 15.44
N ASP A 396 19.69 8.00 16.26
CA ASP A 396 20.64 7.15 16.94
C ASP A 396 20.44 5.67 16.66
N LYS A 397 21.45 4.87 17.01
CA LYS A 397 21.43 3.41 16.86
C LYS A 397 20.92 2.79 18.16
N VAL A 398 19.85 2.00 18.07
CA VAL A 398 19.22 1.35 19.19
C VAL A 398 18.99 -0.14 18.95
N GLU A 399 18.85 -0.90 20.06
CA GLU A 399 18.41 -2.29 20.02
C GLU A 399 16.95 -2.38 20.46
N GLY A 400 16.10 -2.91 19.59
CA GLY A 400 14.73 -3.20 19.92
C GLY A 400 14.54 -4.67 20.25
N ILE A 401 13.96 -4.95 21.40
CA ILE A 401 13.71 -6.31 21.89
C ILE A 401 12.19 -6.55 21.93
N GLY A 402 11.76 -7.61 21.30
CA GLY A 402 10.37 -8.04 21.33
C GLY A 402 10.23 -9.47 21.79
N HIS A 403 9.47 -9.67 22.87
CA HIS A 403 9.21 -10.98 23.40
C HIS A 403 7.70 -11.26 23.40
N PHE A 404 7.32 -12.45 22.99
CA PHE A 404 5.93 -12.90 22.97
C PHE A 404 5.83 -14.32 23.48
N GLU A 405 5.40 -14.47 24.74
CA GLU A 405 5.30 -15.73 25.46
C GLU A 405 3.97 -15.82 26.22
N PRO A 406 2.81 -15.77 25.58
CA PRO A 406 1.59 -16.22 26.22
C PRO A 406 1.64 -17.75 26.40
N LEU A 407 0.74 -18.30 27.23
CA LEU A 407 0.73 -19.72 27.55
C LEU A 407 0.82 -20.62 26.29
N ARG A 408 1.85 -21.45 26.21
CA ARG A 408 2.19 -22.35 25.08
C ARG A 408 2.66 -21.69 23.78
N HIS A 409 3.01 -20.41 23.80
CA HIS A 409 3.64 -19.70 22.70
C HIS A 409 4.99 -19.15 23.14
N TYR A 410 5.92 -19.00 22.20
CA TYR A 410 7.22 -18.43 22.52
C TYR A 410 7.90 -17.88 21.28
N ALA A 411 8.25 -16.61 21.29
CA ALA A 411 9.15 -16.02 20.30
C ALA A 411 9.88 -14.81 20.92
N GLU A 412 11.17 -14.70 20.64
CA GLU A 412 11.97 -13.53 20.99
C GLU A 412 12.77 -13.07 19.80
N VAL A 413 12.79 -11.77 19.56
CA VAL A 413 13.43 -11.12 18.42
C VAL A 413 14.22 -9.91 18.90
N HIS A 414 15.48 -9.83 18.48
CA HIS A 414 16.36 -8.68 18.68
C HIS A 414 16.66 -8.03 17.35
N LEU A 415 16.41 -6.76 17.26
CA LEU A 415 16.62 -5.92 16.08
C LEU A 415 17.56 -4.78 16.41
N ILE A 416 18.47 -4.48 15.52
CA ILE A 416 19.21 -3.22 15.55
C ILE A 416 18.54 -2.26 14.59
N LEU A 417 18.14 -1.09 15.10
CA LEU A 417 17.61 0.01 14.30
C LEU A 417 18.69 1.08 14.18
N GLU A 418 19.02 1.47 12.98
CA GLU A 418 20.03 2.47 12.65
C GLU A 418 19.46 3.53 11.71
N PRO A 419 19.85 4.82 11.85
CA PRO A 419 19.48 5.84 10.88
C PRO A 419 20.03 5.49 9.50
N GLY A 420 19.18 5.60 8.49
CA GLY A 420 19.55 5.45 7.08
C GLY A 420 19.92 6.79 6.43
N GLU A 421 20.39 6.74 5.19
CA GLU A 421 20.59 7.95 4.40
C GLU A 421 19.25 8.60 4.04
N ALA A 422 19.20 9.92 3.98
CA ALA A 422 17.99 10.65 3.63
C ALA A 422 17.42 10.19 2.27
N GLY A 423 16.17 9.80 2.25
CA GLY A 423 15.49 9.28 1.06
C GLY A 423 15.79 7.81 0.73
N SER A 424 16.50 7.08 1.61
CA SER A 424 16.77 5.65 1.42
C SER A 424 15.57 4.75 1.71
N GLY A 425 14.55 5.29 2.40
CA GLY A 425 13.38 4.52 2.82
C GLY A 425 13.71 3.49 3.90
N MET A 426 12.89 2.43 3.98
CA MET A 426 13.11 1.34 4.92
C MET A 426 14.08 0.31 4.32
N GLN A 427 15.09 -0.06 5.08
CA GLN A 427 16.07 -1.07 4.70
C GLN A 427 16.06 -2.22 5.72
N TYR A 428 16.08 -3.45 5.25
CA TYR A 428 16.04 -4.63 6.10
C TYR A 428 17.21 -5.56 5.81
N GLU A 429 17.86 -6.06 6.87
CA GLU A 429 19.02 -6.95 6.76
C GLU A 429 18.93 -8.11 7.77
N LEU A 430 19.52 -9.24 7.42
CA LEU A 430 19.66 -10.41 8.28
C LEU A 430 21.12 -10.61 8.64
N ASP A 431 21.48 -10.42 9.91
CA ASP A 431 22.82 -10.67 10.46
C ASP A 431 22.71 -11.51 11.74
N CYS A 432 21.97 -12.60 11.65
CA CYS A 432 21.77 -13.54 12.74
C CYS A 432 22.35 -14.91 12.37
N SER A 433 23.13 -15.51 13.27
CA SER A 433 23.71 -16.82 13.08
C SER A 433 22.62 -17.92 13.04
N GLU A 434 22.81 -18.96 12.20
CA GLU A 434 21.90 -20.11 12.14
C GLU A 434 21.91 -20.95 13.44
N ASP A 435 22.99 -20.87 14.21
CA ASP A 435 23.12 -21.55 15.52
C ASP A 435 22.21 -20.86 16.59
N MET A 436 21.98 -19.56 16.44
CA MET A 436 21.10 -18.80 17.34
C MET A 436 19.62 -18.94 16.95
N LEU A 437 19.33 -18.77 15.66
CA LEU A 437 17.97 -18.84 15.14
C LEU A 437 17.97 -19.49 13.77
N ALA A 438 17.22 -20.57 13.58
CA ALA A 438 17.15 -21.26 12.31
C ALA A 438 16.68 -20.35 11.17
N LYS A 439 17.21 -20.56 9.97
CA LYS A 439 17.04 -19.70 8.78
C LYS A 439 15.59 -19.50 8.33
N ASN A 440 14.73 -20.50 8.55
CA ASN A 440 13.30 -20.40 8.28
C ASN A 440 12.65 -19.30 9.15
N TRP A 441 12.99 -19.23 10.44
CA TRP A 441 12.48 -18.19 11.33
C TRP A 441 13.04 -16.81 11.00
N GLN A 442 14.31 -16.71 10.65
CA GLN A 442 14.92 -15.45 10.19
C GLN A 442 14.19 -14.89 8.96
N ARG A 443 13.89 -15.76 7.98
CA ARG A 443 13.12 -15.36 6.79
C ARG A 443 11.69 -14.93 7.14
N LEU A 444 11.07 -15.59 8.11
CA LEU A 444 9.74 -15.22 8.57
C LEU A 444 9.74 -13.84 9.26
N ILE A 445 10.72 -13.56 10.12
CA ILE A 445 10.90 -12.24 10.73
C ILE A 445 11.10 -11.18 9.63
N TYR A 446 11.94 -11.45 8.63
CA TYR A 446 12.13 -10.56 7.49
C TYR A 446 10.82 -10.27 6.74
N THR A 447 10.02 -11.31 6.51
CA THR A 447 8.68 -11.15 5.90
C THR A 447 7.79 -10.24 6.75
N HIS A 448 7.78 -10.43 8.07
CA HIS A 448 6.99 -9.61 8.99
C HIS A 448 7.48 -8.16 9.09
N LEU A 449 8.77 -7.89 8.88
CA LEU A 449 9.29 -6.54 8.76
C LEU A 449 8.80 -5.84 7.49
N CYS A 450 8.71 -6.58 6.38
CA CYS A 450 8.32 -6.03 5.06
C CYS A 450 6.80 -5.90 4.87
N GLU A 451 5.98 -6.72 5.54
CA GLU A 451 4.52 -6.78 5.30
C GLU A 451 3.74 -5.59 5.86
N LYS A 452 4.36 -4.79 6.73
CA LYS A 452 3.68 -3.71 7.46
C LYS A 452 4.42 -2.38 7.31
N THR A 453 3.68 -1.29 7.10
CA THR A 453 4.21 0.06 7.27
C THR A 453 4.35 0.33 8.77
N HIS A 454 5.61 0.43 9.25
CA HIS A 454 5.90 0.74 10.63
C HIS A 454 5.60 2.21 10.93
N LYS A 455 5.00 2.46 12.10
CA LYS A 455 4.64 3.80 12.55
C LYS A 455 5.65 4.30 13.59
N GLY A 456 6.01 5.57 13.50
CA GLY A 456 6.83 6.24 14.47
C GLY A 456 6.12 6.49 15.81
N VAL A 457 6.80 7.10 16.75
CA VAL A 457 6.33 7.30 18.14
C VAL A 457 5.96 8.73 18.47
N LEU A 458 6.31 9.71 17.61
CA LEU A 458 6.01 11.13 17.83
C LEU A 458 4.58 11.49 17.41
N THR A 459 4.22 11.10 16.19
CA THR A 459 2.93 11.45 15.57
C THR A 459 2.17 10.23 15.05
N GLY A 460 2.78 9.04 15.11
CA GLY A 460 2.25 7.84 14.49
C GLY A 460 2.34 7.86 12.95
N SER A 461 3.15 8.76 12.40
CA SER A 461 3.43 8.83 10.97
C SER A 461 4.28 7.65 10.50
N ALA A 462 4.31 7.42 9.17
CA ALA A 462 5.07 6.32 8.60
C ALA A 462 6.58 6.50 8.85
N LEU A 463 7.25 5.43 9.26
CA LEU A 463 8.70 5.40 9.44
C LEU A 463 9.40 5.38 8.08
N THR A 464 10.52 6.09 7.96
CA THR A 464 11.36 6.13 6.75
C THR A 464 12.83 6.33 7.12
N ASP A 465 13.72 6.04 6.19
CA ASP A 465 15.16 6.25 6.34
C ASP A 465 15.74 5.58 7.59
N VAL A 466 15.31 4.32 7.81
CA VAL A 466 15.77 3.47 8.90
C VAL A 466 16.20 2.13 8.34
N LYS A 467 17.38 1.67 8.77
CA LYS A 467 17.87 0.32 8.53
C LYS A 467 17.57 -0.54 9.75
N ILE A 468 16.87 -1.66 9.53
CA ILE A 468 16.54 -2.63 10.58
C ILE A 468 17.28 -3.93 10.28
N THR A 469 18.15 -4.34 11.19
CA THR A 469 18.95 -5.57 11.09
C THR A 469 18.48 -6.58 12.12
N VAL A 470 18.12 -7.78 11.70
CA VAL A 470 17.82 -8.90 12.59
C VAL A 470 19.13 -9.48 13.10
N VAL A 471 19.43 -9.35 14.39
CA VAL A 471 20.73 -9.74 14.97
C VAL A 471 20.67 -10.96 15.85
N ALA A 472 19.55 -11.17 16.55
CA ALA A 472 19.36 -12.32 17.41
C ALA A 472 17.88 -12.68 17.51
N GLY A 473 17.60 -13.87 18.03
CA GLY A 473 16.26 -14.31 18.34
C GLY A 473 16.26 -15.72 18.90
N ARG A 474 15.15 -16.09 19.50
CA ARG A 474 15.00 -17.41 20.11
C ARG A 474 13.63 -18.00 19.81
N ALA A 475 13.62 -19.29 19.45
CA ALA A 475 12.44 -20.10 19.22
C ALA A 475 12.42 -21.27 20.17
N HIS A 476 11.24 -21.77 20.51
CA HIS A 476 11.05 -22.98 21.29
C HIS A 476 10.50 -24.10 20.41
N ASN A 477 11.13 -25.28 20.42
CA ASN A 477 10.83 -26.39 19.49
C ASN A 477 9.38 -26.89 19.51
N LYS A 478 8.64 -26.70 20.60
CA LYS A 478 7.25 -27.16 20.78
C LYS A 478 6.23 -26.05 20.90
N HIS A 479 6.66 -24.82 21.11
CA HIS A 479 5.77 -23.70 21.49
C HIS A 479 5.93 -22.48 20.58
N THR A 480 6.73 -22.55 19.51
CA THR A 480 6.87 -21.45 18.57
C THR A 480 6.06 -21.74 17.31
N GLU A 481 5.14 -20.86 17.02
CA GLU A 481 4.36 -20.82 15.80
C GLU A 481 4.71 -19.56 14.97
N GLY A 482 4.31 -19.54 13.69
CA GLY A 482 4.64 -18.41 12.80
C GLY A 482 4.09 -17.07 13.30
N GLY A 483 2.89 -17.07 13.85
CA GLY A 483 2.25 -15.89 14.41
C GLY A 483 2.97 -15.28 15.63
N ASP A 484 3.72 -16.08 16.38
CA ASP A 484 4.47 -15.61 17.55
C ASP A 484 5.60 -14.68 17.13
N PHE A 485 6.31 -15.06 16.04
CA PHE A 485 7.35 -14.20 15.48
C PHE A 485 6.79 -12.90 14.91
N ARG A 486 5.58 -12.89 14.35
CA ARG A 486 4.91 -11.65 13.95
C ARG A 486 4.72 -10.72 15.13
N GLN A 487 4.19 -11.23 16.23
CA GLN A 487 3.97 -10.46 17.45
C GLN A 487 5.27 -9.97 18.07
N ALA A 488 6.29 -10.84 18.16
CA ALA A 488 7.60 -10.47 18.70
C ALA A 488 8.30 -9.43 17.80
N THR A 489 8.26 -9.59 16.47
CA THR A 489 8.88 -8.65 15.51
C THR A 489 8.28 -7.24 15.62
N TYR A 490 6.95 -7.12 15.66
CA TYR A 490 6.30 -5.82 15.78
C TYR A 490 6.61 -5.12 17.09
N ARG A 491 6.67 -5.88 18.19
CA ARG A 491 7.08 -5.37 19.51
C ARG A 491 8.54 -4.96 19.51
N ALA A 492 9.42 -5.73 18.87
CA ALA A 492 10.84 -5.39 18.76
C ALA A 492 11.05 -4.06 18.04
N VAL A 493 10.39 -3.86 16.88
CA VAL A 493 10.45 -2.58 16.16
C VAL A 493 9.93 -1.45 17.05
N ARG A 494 8.77 -1.63 17.66
CA ARG A 494 8.16 -0.59 18.49
C ARG A 494 8.97 -0.29 19.75
N ASN A 495 9.51 -1.31 20.39
CA ASN A 495 10.40 -1.18 21.55
C ASN A 495 11.68 -0.38 21.21
N GLY A 496 12.30 -0.67 20.06
CA GLY A 496 13.44 0.11 19.57
C GLY A 496 13.09 1.57 19.32
N LEU A 497 11.97 1.84 18.67
CA LEU A 497 11.51 3.21 18.41
C LEU A 497 11.20 4.01 19.67
N MET A 498 10.68 3.35 20.72
CA MET A 498 10.44 4.00 22.03
C MET A 498 11.73 4.40 22.76
N GLN A 499 12.85 3.75 22.45
CA GLN A 499 14.16 4.04 23.03
C GLN A 499 14.96 5.03 22.18
N ALA A 500 14.67 5.12 20.89
CA ALA A 500 15.39 5.93 19.93
C ALA A 500 15.07 7.42 20.07
N GLU A 501 16.05 8.26 19.73
CA GLU A 501 15.82 9.68 19.47
C GLU A 501 15.08 9.83 18.13
N SER A 502 13.76 9.94 18.18
CA SER A 502 12.92 10.04 16.99
C SER A 502 12.91 11.45 16.43
N VAL A 503 12.95 11.56 15.10
CA VAL A 503 12.94 12.83 14.35
C VAL A 503 11.72 12.89 13.45
N LEU A 504 10.91 13.94 13.60
CA LEU A 504 9.80 14.23 12.72
C LEU A 504 10.32 14.84 11.41
N LEU A 505 9.84 14.31 10.28
CA LEU A 505 10.18 14.78 8.95
C LEU A 505 8.98 15.39 8.27
N GLU A 506 9.19 16.52 7.60
CA GLU A 506 8.22 17.18 6.74
C GLU A 506 8.68 17.24 5.29
N PRO A 507 7.78 17.26 4.30
CA PRO A 507 8.13 17.37 2.90
C PRO A 507 8.59 18.81 2.57
N PHE A 508 9.61 18.90 1.69
CA PHE A 508 10.20 20.17 1.23
C PHE A 508 10.07 20.33 -0.27
N TYR A 509 9.87 21.59 -0.69
CA TYR A 509 10.06 22.01 -2.07
C TYR A 509 11.41 22.69 -2.25
N GLU A 510 12.13 22.34 -3.31
CA GLU A 510 13.09 23.26 -3.94
C GLU A 510 12.29 24.26 -4.77
N PHE A 511 12.60 25.53 -4.61
CA PHE A 511 11.92 26.57 -5.35
C PHE A 511 12.87 27.47 -6.13
N THR A 512 12.37 28.02 -7.21
CA THR A 512 13.00 29.12 -7.96
C THR A 512 11.95 30.17 -8.20
N LEU A 513 12.11 31.33 -7.56
CA LEU A 513 11.26 32.49 -7.75
C LEU A 513 11.97 33.50 -8.66
N ILE A 514 11.32 33.90 -9.74
CA ILE A 514 11.79 34.94 -10.68
C ILE A 514 10.84 36.11 -10.55
N LEU A 515 11.39 37.30 -10.26
CA LEU A 515 10.60 38.52 -10.09
C LEU A 515 11.41 39.77 -10.38
N ASP A 516 10.72 40.91 -10.56
CA ASP A 516 11.37 42.22 -10.71
C ASP A 516 12.12 42.59 -9.41
N ARG A 517 13.28 43.17 -9.50
CA ARG A 517 14.20 43.56 -8.41
C ARG A 517 13.51 44.31 -7.27
N GLN A 518 12.56 45.16 -7.57
CA GLN A 518 11.81 45.95 -6.56
C GLN A 518 11.06 45.07 -5.51
N TYR A 519 10.79 43.82 -5.80
CA TYR A 519 10.03 42.92 -4.93
C TYR A 519 10.91 41.96 -4.10
N ILE A 520 12.25 41.99 -4.28
CA ILE A 520 13.18 41.07 -3.59
C ILE A 520 13.00 41.14 -2.06
N GLY A 521 12.99 42.35 -1.49
CA GLY A 521 12.93 42.53 -0.03
C GLY A 521 11.64 41.91 0.58
N ARG A 522 10.51 41.97 -0.13
CA ARG A 522 9.29 41.31 0.30
C ARG A 522 9.43 39.80 0.22
N ALA A 523 9.88 39.27 -0.91
CA ALA A 523 10.04 37.85 -1.10
C ALA A 523 11.01 37.21 -0.08
N MET A 524 12.12 37.94 0.27
CA MET A 524 13.03 37.50 1.33
C MET A 524 12.31 37.37 2.68
N THR A 525 11.58 38.43 3.09
CA THR A 525 10.86 38.41 4.36
C THR A 525 9.81 37.32 4.39
N ASP A 526 9.12 37.10 3.28
CA ASP A 526 8.11 36.03 3.17
C ASP A 526 8.77 34.65 3.28
N PHE A 527 9.90 34.39 2.60
CA PHE A 527 10.62 33.10 2.70
C PHE A 527 11.25 32.88 4.08
N GLU A 528 11.78 33.91 4.73
CA GLU A 528 12.24 33.81 6.12
C GLU A 528 11.11 33.41 7.06
N ARG A 529 9.95 34.07 6.95
CA ARG A 529 8.74 33.73 7.73
C ARG A 529 8.26 32.28 7.46
N MET A 530 8.42 31.80 6.25
CA MET A 530 8.06 30.45 5.82
C MET A 530 9.07 29.38 6.26
N GLY A 531 10.16 29.74 6.93
CA GLY A 531 11.20 28.80 7.32
C GLY A 531 12.04 28.26 6.15
N ALA A 532 12.07 28.96 5.02
CA ALA A 532 12.80 28.54 3.84
C ALA A 532 14.27 29.02 3.88
N GLN A 533 15.17 28.20 3.36
CA GLN A 533 16.58 28.56 3.12
C GLN A 533 16.73 28.96 1.65
N PHE A 534 17.35 30.10 1.36
CA PHE A 534 17.43 30.60 -0.01
C PHE A 534 18.71 31.38 -0.30
N GLU A 535 19.02 31.46 -1.58
CA GLU A 535 20.11 32.26 -2.16
C GLU A 535 19.53 33.18 -3.24
N ILE A 536 20.12 34.36 -3.37
CA ILE A 536 19.68 35.38 -4.33
C ILE A 536 20.74 35.57 -5.41
N ASN A 537 20.31 35.45 -6.66
CA ASN A 537 21.12 35.78 -7.83
C ASN A 537 20.49 37.00 -8.53
N ASP A 538 21.18 38.13 -8.46
CA ASP A 538 20.74 39.41 -9.06
C ASP A 538 21.30 39.49 -10.51
N ASN A 539 20.41 39.44 -11.48
CA ASN A 539 20.77 39.49 -12.91
C ASN A 539 20.40 40.84 -13.58
N GLY A 540 20.44 41.94 -12.83
CA GLY A 540 20.14 43.27 -13.32
C GLY A 540 18.72 43.71 -13.03
N ASP A 541 17.81 43.69 -14.01
CA ASP A 541 16.43 44.10 -13.84
C ASP A 541 15.54 43.01 -13.22
N GLU A 542 15.88 41.73 -13.39
CA GLU A 542 15.25 40.58 -12.81
C GLU A 542 16.12 39.94 -11.72
N ALA A 543 15.45 39.49 -10.63
CA ALA A 543 16.11 38.73 -9.59
C ALA A 543 15.62 37.30 -9.58
N VAL A 544 16.51 36.37 -9.31
CA VAL A 544 16.22 34.94 -9.18
C VAL A 544 16.56 34.49 -7.76
N ILE A 545 15.55 34.11 -6.99
CA ILE A 545 15.70 33.55 -5.65
C ILE A 545 15.54 32.03 -5.76
N LYS A 546 16.56 31.28 -5.35
CA LYS A 546 16.54 29.82 -5.32
C LYS A 546 16.68 29.36 -3.88
N GLY A 547 15.98 28.31 -3.53
CA GLY A 547 16.03 27.79 -2.18
C GLY A 547 15.25 26.52 -1.96
N ALA A 548 15.11 26.16 -0.69
CA ALA A 548 14.27 25.06 -0.27
C ALA A 548 13.44 25.48 0.94
N GLY A 549 12.18 25.06 0.98
CA GLY A 549 11.27 25.39 2.06
C GLY A 549 10.16 24.36 2.26
N PRO A 550 9.51 24.35 3.45
CA PRO A 550 8.45 23.42 3.78
C PRO A 550 7.28 23.51 2.81
N VAL A 551 6.73 22.36 2.43
CA VAL A 551 5.52 22.29 1.57
C VAL A 551 4.36 23.01 2.21
N ALA A 552 4.25 22.93 3.55
CA ALA A 552 3.20 23.58 4.34
C ALA A 552 3.06 25.08 4.07
N THR A 553 4.21 25.76 3.98
CA THR A 553 4.28 27.22 3.92
C THR A 553 4.47 27.75 2.50
N VAL A 554 5.32 27.07 1.70
CA VAL A 554 5.70 27.52 0.34
C VAL A 554 4.70 27.07 -0.73
N GLY A 555 3.92 26.01 -0.48
CA GLY A 555 3.05 25.37 -1.49
C GLY A 555 2.06 26.31 -2.17
N ASN A 556 1.48 27.25 -1.43
CA ASN A 556 0.47 28.20 -1.91
C ASN A 556 1.01 29.59 -2.23
N TYR A 557 2.32 29.80 -2.08
CA TYR A 557 2.94 31.13 -2.18
C TYR A 557 2.82 31.77 -3.56
N GLN A 558 2.61 31.02 -4.64
CA GLN A 558 2.40 31.56 -5.99
C GLN A 558 1.20 32.53 -6.05
N ALA A 559 0.16 32.31 -5.26
CA ALA A 559 -0.98 33.21 -5.22
C ALA A 559 -0.60 34.58 -4.64
N GLU A 560 0.21 34.62 -3.57
CA GLU A 560 0.73 35.85 -2.99
C GLU A 560 1.71 36.55 -3.95
N VAL A 561 2.61 35.80 -4.57
CA VAL A 561 3.53 36.30 -5.57
C VAL A 561 2.78 36.99 -6.71
N ASN A 562 1.74 36.37 -7.25
CA ASN A 562 0.90 36.95 -8.30
C ASN A 562 0.23 38.26 -7.84
N ALA A 563 -0.21 38.32 -6.59
CA ALA A 563 -0.88 39.49 -6.06
C ALA A 563 0.05 40.72 -6.00
N TYR A 564 1.27 40.60 -5.46
CA TYR A 564 2.17 41.74 -5.32
C TYR A 564 2.99 42.04 -6.58
N THR A 565 3.29 41.05 -7.42
CA THR A 565 4.00 41.26 -8.70
C THR A 565 3.07 41.58 -9.87
N ARG A 566 1.74 41.62 -9.64
CA ARG A 566 0.71 41.81 -10.68
C ARG A 566 0.82 40.75 -11.79
N GLY A 567 1.06 39.48 -11.38
CA GLY A 567 1.17 38.34 -12.27
C GLY A 567 2.49 38.20 -13.04
N LYS A 568 3.51 39.05 -12.76
CA LYS A 568 4.82 38.94 -13.40
C LYS A 568 5.76 37.96 -12.72
N GLY A 569 5.60 37.73 -11.40
CA GLY A 569 6.42 36.81 -10.65
C GLY A 569 6.10 35.36 -10.98
N VAL A 570 7.14 34.54 -11.16
CA VAL A 570 7.03 33.11 -11.50
C VAL A 570 7.70 32.30 -10.43
N LEU A 571 6.93 31.56 -9.64
CA LEU A 571 7.42 30.58 -8.68
C LEU A 571 7.41 29.19 -9.33
N ARG A 572 8.55 28.52 -9.32
CA ARG A 572 8.70 27.12 -9.77
C ARG A 572 9.01 26.26 -8.56
N LEU A 573 8.20 25.24 -8.32
CA LEU A 573 8.35 24.31 -7.21
C LEU A 573 8.76 22.95 -7.75
N LYS A 574 9.68 22.29 -7.06
CA LYS A 574 10.11 20.91 -7.31
C LYS A 574 10.18 20.18 -5.98
N MET A 575 9.59 19.00 -5.88
CA MET A 575 9.70 18.18 -4.68
C MET A 575 11.17 17.81 -4.40
N SER A 576 11.64 18.09 -3.17
CA SER A 576 13.02 17.87 -2.74
C SER A 576 13.17 16.75 -1.71
N GLY A 577 12.08 16.01 -1.42
CA GLY A 577 12.08 14.97 -0.41
C GLY A 577 11.66 15.47 0.97
N TYR A 578 12.05 14.71 2.00
CA TYR A 578 11.71 14.98 3.40
C TYR A 578 12.94 15.52 4.15
N ARG A 579 12.73 16.47 5.05
CA ARG A 579 13.77 17.03 5.94
C ARG A 579 13.21 17.17 7.36
N PRO A 580 14.06 17.34 8.39
CA PRO A 580 13.60 17.57 9.75
C PRO A 580 12.59 18.72 9.82
N CYS A 581 11.50 18.48 10.54
CA CYS A 581 10.39 19.43 10.68
C CYS A 581 10.85 20.67 11.45
N HIS A 582 10.54 21.85 10.93
CA HIS A 582 10.98 23.13 11.50
C HIS A 582 10.21 23.50 12.80
N ASN A 583 9.01 22.99 13.00
CA ASN A 583 8.14 23.28 14.14
C ASN A 583 7.61 21.98 14.80
N THR A 584 8.50 21.04 15.06
CA THR A 584 8.21 19.69 15.54
C THR A 584 7.27 19.67 16.74
N ASP A 585 7.54 20.50 17.76
CA ASP A 585 6.77 20.51 19.01
C ASP A 585 5.30 20.92 18.79
N GLU A 586 5.06 21.93 17.96
CA GLU A 586 3.71 22.38 17.62
C GLU A 586 2.92 21.29 16.88
N VAL A 587 3.59 20.58 15.96
CA VAL A 587 2.98 19.49 15.18
C VAL A 587 2.63 18.31 16.07
N ILE A 588 3.52 17.92 16.98
CA ILE A 588 3.27 16.84 17.94
C ILE A 588 2.08 17.18 18.83
N GLU A 589 2.03 18.41 19.35
CA GLU A 589 0.90 18.86 20.20
C GLU A 589 -0.42 18.88 19.42
N GLN A 590 -0.39 19.34 18.17
CA GLN A 590 -1.58 19.38 17.32
C GLN A 590 -2.12 18.00 16.97
N ILE A 591 -1.23 17.02 16.69
CA ILE A 591 -1.63 15.65 16.35
C ILE A 591 -2.04 14.90 17.60
N GLY A 592 -1.38 15.13 18.73
CA GLY A 592 -1.73 14.54 20.03
C GLY A 592 -1.66 13.01 20.07
N TYR A 593 -0.73 12.40 19.32
CA TYR A 593 -0.54 10.95 19.28
C TYR A 593 0.19 10.47 20.54
N GLU A 594 -0.37 9.46 21.20
CA GLU A 594 0.23 8.85 22.39
C GLU A 594 0.68 7.42 22.05
N ALA A 595 1.99 7.24 21.90
CA ALA A 595 2.59 5.97 21.48
C ALA A 595 2.30 4.80 22.44
N GLU A 596 2.25 5.04 23.74
CA GLU A 596 1.98 4.03 24.77
C GLU A 596 0.51 3.56 24.78
N ARG A 597 -0.40 4.38 24.28
CA ARG A 597 -1.83 4.05 24.18
C ARG A 597 -2.23 3.37 22.88
N ASP A 598 -1.30 3.28 21.93
CA ASP A 598 -1.57 2.62 20.66
C ASP A 598 -1.55 1.09 20.82
N THR A 599 -2.70 0.53 21.15
CA THR A 599 -2.88 -0.91 21.32
C THR A 599 -2.69 -1.73 20.04
N ARG A 600 -2.72 -1.10 18.86
CA ARG A 600 -2.45 -1.75 17.57
C ARG A 600 -0.95 -1.91 17.29
N ASN A 601 -0.12 -1.08 17.94
CA ASN A 601 1.33 -1.12 17.86
C ASN A 601 1.94 -1.14 19.27
N PRO A 602 1.73 -2.20 20.06
CA PRO A 602 2.20 -2.27 21.44
C PRO A 602 3.73 -2.31 21.48
N ALA A 603 4.31 -1.53 22.37
CA ALA A 603 5.74 -1.54 22.68
C ALA A 603 6.10 -2.55 23.79
N ASP A 604 5.14 -2.87 24.64
CA ASP A 604 5.30 -3.81 25.74
C ASP A 604 5.42 -5.24 25.22
N SER A 605 6.16 -6.06 25.92
CA SER A 605 6.34 -7.47 25.62
C SER A 605 5.54 -8.37 26.56
N VAL A 606 5.24 -9.58 26.12
CA VAL A 606 4.48 -10.57 26.91
C VAL A 606 5.41 -11.69 27.33
N PHE A 607 5.55 -11.86 28.64
CA PHE A 607 6.33 -12.93 29.25
C PHE A 607 5.42 -13.89 30.02
N CYS A 608 5.93 -15.09 30.32
CA CYS A 608 5.19 -16.10 31.08
C CYS A 608 5.90 -16.46 32.37
N ALA A 609 5.20 -16.36 33.47
CA ALA A 609 5.70 -16.88 34.76
C ALA A 609 4.61 -17.69 35.46
N HIS A 610 4.97 -18.83 36.01
CA HIS A 610 4.06 -19.74 36.72
C HIS A 610 2.80 -20.13 35.92
N GLY A 611 2.92 -20.22 34.59
CA GLY A 611 1.81 -20.61 33.72
C GLY A 611 0.79 -19.49 33.45
N SER A 612 1.14 -18.24 33.69
CA SER A 612 0.34 -17.05 33.36
C SER A 612 1.16 -16.03 32.61
N GLY A 613 0.63 -15.56 31.48
CA GLY A 613 1.21 -14.46 30.74
C GLY A 613 1.05 -13.13 31.49
N PHE A 614 2.06 -12.28 31.44
CA PHE A 614 2.02 -10.91 31.98
C PHE A 614 2.76 -9.96 31.05
N ASN A 615 2.31 -8.71 31.01
CA ASN A 615 2.94 -7.68 30.21
C ASN A 615 4.10 -7.05 30.97
N VAL A 616 5.22 -6.88 30.28
CA VAL A 616 6.40 -6.14 30.73
C VAL A 616 6.47 -4.84 29.94
N PRO A 617 6.51 -3.67 30.63
CA PRO A 617 6.62 -2.38 29.95
C PRO A 617 7.89 -2.30 29.08
N TRP A 618 7.81 -1.55 27.99
CA TRP A 618 8.88 -1.46 27.00
C TRP A 618 10.26 -1.10 27.56
N TYR A 619 10.33 -0.29 28.61
CA TYR A 619 11.57 0.13 29.27
C TYR A 619 12.19 -0.93 30.19
N GLU A 620 11.45 -1.98 30.57
CA GLU A 620 11.90 -3.10 31.38
C GLU A 620 12.17 -4.39 30.58
N VAL A 621 11.76 -4.44 29.31
CA VAL A 621 11.86 -5.67 28.48
C VAL A 621 13.28 -6.24 28.45
N LYS A 622 14.28 -5.38 28.43
CA LYS A 622 15.70 -5.78 28.41
C LYS A 622 16.11 -6.62 29.63
N ASP A 623 15.55 -6.33 30.80
CA ASP A 623 15.89 -7.02 32.06
C ASP A 623 15.22 -8.42 32.14
N TYR A 624 14.19 -8.65 31.34
CA TYR A 624 13.44 -9.91 31.24
C TYR A 624 13.83 -10.75 30.04
N ALA A 625 14.56 -10.20 29.07
CA ALA A 625 14.91 -10.89 27.83
C ALA A 625 15.72 -12.18 28.11
N HIS A 626 15.44 -13.22 27.33
CA HIS A 626 16.10 -14.52 27.45
C HIS A 626 17.38 -14.64 26.60
N VAL A 627 17.60 -13.70 25.70
CA VAL A 627 18.81 -13.54 24.88
C VAL A 627 19.52 -12.26 25.31
N ASP A 628 20.85 -12.33 25.47
CA ASP A 628 21.63 -11.16 25.86
C ASP A 628 21.58 -10.05 24.81
N SER A 629 21.57 -8.81 25.26
CA SER A 629 21.62 -7.62 24.40
C SER A 629 22.89 -7.62 23.55
N VAL A 630 22.74 -7.38 22.27
CA VAL A 630 23.85 -7.38 21.30
C VAL A 630 24.63 -6.06 21.37
N LEU A 631 23.96 -4.92 21.62
CA LEU A 631 24.63 -3.61 21.75
C LEU A 631 25.34 -3.42 23.10
N ASN A 632 24.80 -4.00 24.14
CA ASN A 632 25.36 -3.93 25.49
C ASN A 632 25.40 -5.33 26.10
N PRO A 633 26.31 -6.21 25.66
CA PRO A 633 26.46 -7.52 26.28
C PRO A 633 26.78 -7.34 27.75
N VAL A 634 25.98 -7.94 28.64
CA VAL A 634 26.23 -7.95 30.08
C VAL A 634 27.54 -8.72 30.30
N GLY A 635 28.66 -8.01 30.47
CA GLY A 635 29.92 -8.60 30.91
C GLY A 635 31.16 -8.28 30.09
N THR A 636 31.64 -7.04 30.12
CA THR A 636 33.09 -6.73 30.09
C THR A 636 33.39 -5.64 31.10
N ASN A 637 33.06 -5.87 32.34
CA ASN A 637 33.77 -5.23 33.44
C ASN A 637 34.81 -6.23 33.92
N GLU A 638 36.03 -6.14 33.41
CA GLU A 638 37.22 -6.67 34.06
C GLU A 638 37.28 -6.12 35.48
N ASN A 639 37.22 -7.01 36.48
CA ASN A 639 37.32 -6.79 37.93
C ASN A 639 36.04 -6.67 38.77
N VAL A 640 35.11 -7.59 38.61
CA VAL A 640 34.21 -7.92 39.72
C VAL A 640 34.58 -9.32 40.26
N VAL A 641 35.22 -9.35 41.40
CA VAL A 641 35.41 -10.59 42.16
C VAL A 641 34.05 -11.00 42.74
N LEU A 642 33.40 -11.92 42.07
CA LEU A 642 32.10 -12.46 42.48
C LEU A 642 32.27 -13.19 43.82
N THR A 643 31.42 -12.85 44.79
CA THR A 643 31.36 -13.58 46.04
C THR A 643 30.75 -14.97 45.81
N PRO A 644 31.05 -15.98 46.69
CA PRO A 644 30.56 -17.34 46.49
C PRO A 644 29.03 -17.50 46.45
N LYS A 645 28.27 -16.49 46.84
CA LYS A 645 26.80 -16.50 46.74
C LYS A 645 26.27 -16.06 45.35
N GLU A 646 27.04 -15.27 44.61
CA GLU A 646 26.69 -14.83 43.29
C GLU A 646 27.09 -15.84 42.24
N ALA A 647 28.21 -16.58 42.48
CA ALA A 647 28.61 -17.70 41.60
C ALA A 647 27.61 -18.87 41.62
N ALA A 648 26.83 -19.03 42.73
CA ALA A 648 25.78 -20.05 42.79
C ALA A 648 24.50 -19.69 42.01
N ARG A 649 24.32 -18.42 41.62
CA ARG A 649 23.21 -18.00 40.72
C ARG A 649 23.51 -18.11 39.22
N THR A 650 24.77 -18.22 38.83
CA THR A 650 25.20 -18.35 37.44
C THR A 650 25.34 -19.81 36.95
N VAL A 651 25.05 -20.82 37.84
CA VAL A 651 25.13 -22.23 37.48
C VAL A 651 23.76 -22.87 37.69
N SER A 652 22.77 -22.43 36.96
CA SER A 652 21.55 -23.22 36.71
C SER A 652 21.02 -22.99 35.27
N ASP A 653 21.91 -23.13 34.32
CA ASP A 653 21.53 -23.50 32.94
C ASP A 653 21.29 -25.02 32.90
N GLU A 654 20.66 -25.59 33.89
CA GLU A 654 19.94 -26.83 33.73
C GLU A 654 18.60 -26.52 33.08
N TRP A 655 18.56 -26.67 31.77
CA TRP A 655 17.33 -26.77 31.00
C TRP A 655 16.35 -27.67 31.77
N ILE A 656 15.25 -27.09 32.23
CA ILE A 656 14.12 -27.87 32.74
C ILE A 656 13.64 -28.69 31.57
N GLY A 657 13.91 -29.98 31.58
CA GLY A 657 13.50 -30.88 30.52
C GLY A 657 11.99 -30.82 30.34
N THR A 658 11.52 -30.99 29.11
CA THR A 658 10.09 -30.99 28.77
C THR A 658 9.25 -31.86 29.72
N ASP A 659 9.85 -32.95 30.27
CA ASP A 659 9.20 -33.86 31.22
C ASP A 659 9.05 -33.24 32.60
N GLU A 660 9.85 -32.26 32.96
CA GLU A 660 9.76 -31.53 34.23
C GLU A 660 8.77 -30.37 34.13
N VAL A 661 8.67 -29.71 32.99
CA VAL A 661 7.63 -28.74 32.69
C VAL A 661 6.25 -29.44 32.66
N ASP A 662 6.16 -30.59 32.01
CA ASP A 662 4.93 -31.40 32.02
C ASP A 662 4.56 -31.90 33.43
N ARG A 663 5.58 -32.19 34.26
CA ARG A 663 5.36 -32.57 35.69
C ARG A 663 4.89 -31.38 36.52
N ILE A 664 5.46 -30.18 36.31
CA ILE A 664 5.04 -28.95 36.99
C ILE A 664 3.63 -28.56 36.52
N LEU A 665 3.33 -28.66 35.23
CA LEU A 665 1.99 -28.43 34.69
C LEU A 665 0.98 -29.43 35.22
N ALA A 666 1.34 -30.71 35.33
CA ALA A 666 0.49 -31.74 35.95
C ALA A 666 0.26 -31.47 37.42
N GLN A 667 1.28 -31.09 38.19
CA GLN A 667 1.14 -30.73 39.61
C GLN A 667 0.29 -29.46 39.78
N THR A 668 0.42 -28.46 38.93
CA THR A 668 -0.38 -27.23 38.96
C THR A 668 -1.84 -27.53 38.56
N TYR A 669 -2.08 -28.44 37.59
CA TYR A 669 -3.40 -28.90 37.23
C TYR A 669 -4.09 -29.65 38.41
N PHE A 670 -3.35 -30.53 39.09
CA PHE A 670 -3.87 -31.23 40.28
C PHE A 670 -4.06 -30.32 41.50
N ALA A 671 -3.22 -29.30 41.70
CA ALA A 671 -3.40 -28.33 42.77
C ALA A 671 -4.62 -27.42 42.52
N ASN A 672 -4.86 -26.99 41.28
CA ASN A 672 -6.03 -26.22 40.91
C ASN A 672 -7.33 -27.05 40.88
N SER A 673 -7.28 -28.37 40.61
CA SER A 673 -8.43 -29.24 40.64
C SER A 673 -8.98 -29.52 42.03
N ARG A 674 -8.16 -29.41 43.08
CA ARG A 674 -8.63 -29.55 44.51
C ARG A 674 -9.35 -28.33 45.04
N GLY A 675 -9.03 -27.10 44.48
CA GLY A 675 -9.73 -25.86 44.86
C GLY A 675 -11.07 -25.65 44.23
N ASP A 676 -11.32 -26.31 43.11
CA ASP A 676 -12.48 -26.06 42.24
C ASP A 676 -13.76 -26.77 42.66
N ASN A 677 -13.63 -27.82 43.49
CA ASN A 677 -14.81 -28.54 44.02
C ASN A 677 -15.64 -27.74 45.05
N GLU A 678 -15.04 -26.77 45.74
CA GLU A 678 -15.80 -25.86 46.62
C GLU A 678 -16.32 -24.64 45.87
N ARG A 679 -15.57 -24.12 44.90
CA ARG A 679 -16.03 -23.03 44.03
C ARG A 679 -17.12 -23.48 43.04
N ARG A 680 -17.06 -24.70 42.53
CA ARG A 680 -18.13 -25.29 41.69
C ARG A 680 -19.44 -25.48 42.44
N LYS A 681 -19.40 -25.79 43.78
CA LYS A 681 -20.61 -25.84 44.61
C LYS A 681 -21.22 -24.44 44.82
N MET A 682 -20.42 -23.38 44.92
CA MET A 682 -20.94 -22.01 45.02
C MET A 682 -21.40 -21.43 43.73
N SER A 683 -20.72 -21.72 42.58
CA SER A 683 -21.14 -21.26 41.26
C SER A 683 -22.39 -22.00 40.74
N LYS A 684 -22.54 -23.31 41.06
CA LYS A 684 -23.77 -24.04 40.73
C LYS A 684 -24.98 -23.53 41.51
N ARG A 685 -24.81 -23.06 42.76
CA ARG A 685 -25.93 -22.44 43.47
C ARG A 685 -26.33 -21.08 42.90
N LYS A 686 -25.37 -20.25 42.43
CA LYS A 686 -25.69 -18.99 41.74
C LYS A 686 -26.32 -19.19 40.35
N ALA A 687 -25.83 -20.16 39.60
CA ALA A 687 -26.39 -20.48 38.27
C ALA A 687 -27.81 -21.09 38.33
N SER A 688 -28.09 -21.93 39.38
CA SER A 688 -29.43 -22.45 39.58
C SER A 688 -30.46 -21.42 40.05
N ASP A 689 -30.03 -20.39 40.79
CA ASP A 689 -30.91 -19.30 41.21
C ASP A 689 -31.18 -18.30 40.08
N GLU A 690 -30.26 -18.09 39.14
CA GLU A 690 -30.53 -17.30 37.93
C GLU A 690 -31.38 -18.04 36.89
N MET A 691 -31.17 -19.35 36.71
CA MET A 691 -31.97 -20.15 35.81
C MET A 691 -33.42 -20.35 36.33
N GLY A 692 -33.62 -20.37 37.67
CA GLY A 692 -34.93 -20.42 38.29
C GLY A 692 -35.79 -19.16 38.11
N ARG A 693 -35.17 -18.03 37.76
CA ARG A 693 -35.89 -16.76 37.48
C ARG A 693 -36.41 -16.61 36.06
N TYR A 694 -35.86 -17.37 35.13
CA TYR A 694 -36.28 -17.27 33.69
C TYR A 694 -37.42 -18.23 33.31
N VAL A 695 -37.75 -19.21 34.18
CA VAL A 695 -38.77 -20.24 33.84
C VAL A 695 -40.13 -19.95 34.49
N THR A 696 -40.28 -18.90 35.33
CA THR A 696 -41.50 -18.63 36.06
C THR A 696 -42.20 -17.29 35.73
N ALA A 697 -42.08 -16.84 34.48
CA ALA A 697 -42.83 -15.65 34.02
C ALA A 697 -43.93 -16.00 33.00
N SER A 698 -44.79 -16.98 33.37
CA SER A 698 -46.09 -17.12 32.75
C SER A 698 -47.10 -17.65 33.80
N GLY A 699 -47.96 -16.75 34.28
CA GLY A 699 -49.15 -17.15 35.04
C GLY A 699 -49.50 -16.27 36.22
N SER A 700 -50.32 -15.28 35.95
CA SER A 700 -51.43 -14.71 36.78
C SER A 700 -51.23 -14.40 38.27
N GLY A 701 -51.51 -13.14 38.60
CA GLY A 701 -52.36 -12.83 39.72
C GLY A 701 -51.79 -12.04 40.92
N SER A 702 -52.06 -10.71 40.88
CA SER A 702 -52.68 -9.96 42.01
C SER A 702 -51.88 -9.54 43.26
N TYR A 703 -51.85 -8.16 43.38
CA TYR A 703 -51.78 -7.31 44.60
C TYR A 703 -50.56 -7.31 45.54
N ASN A 704 -49.82 -6.27 45.73
CA ASN A 704 -50.05 -5.00 46.42
C ASN A 704 -48.78 -4.16 46.64
N ASN A 705 -48.91 -2.88 46.39
CA ASN A 705 -48.28 -1.71 46.96
C ASN A 705 -46.89 -1.73 47.64
N GLY A 706 -45.98 -0.92 47.10
CA GLY A 706 -44.82 -0.41 47.80
C GLY A 706 -44.00 0.52 46.88
N GLN A 707 -44.24 1.82 46.99
CA GLN A 707 -43.52 2.90 46.32
C GLN A 707 -42.00 2.82 46.51
N TYR A 708 -41.21 2.78 45.45
CA TYR A 708 -39.92 3.46 45.34
C TYR A 708 -39.61 3.85 43.91
N LYS A 709 -38.97 4.98 43.77
CA LYS A 709 -38.80 5.83 42.60
C LYS A 709 -38.15 5.12 41.38
N ALA A 710 -38.75 5.44 40.18
CA ALA A 710 -38.26 5.08 38.88
C ALA A 710 -36.91 5.69 38.57
N SER A 711 -35.95 4.89 38.18
CA SER A 711 -34.83 5.25 37.31
C SER A 711 -35.13 4.75 35.92
N GLN A 712 -34.96 5.66 34.97
CA GLN A 712 -35.35 5.54 33.58
C GLN A 712 -34.83 4.28 32.91
N SER A 713 -35.75 3.50 32.33
CA SER A 713 -35.48 2.38 31.43
C SER A 713 -34.85 2.89 30.13
N LYS A 714 -33.64 2.46 29.85
CA LYS A 714 -33.07 2.51 28.49
C LYS A 714 -33.94 1.66 27.55
N LYS A 715 -34.37 2.27 26.46
CA LYS A 715 -35.03 1.58 25.33
C LYS A 715 -34.19 0.39 24.88
N GLN A 716 -34.78 -0.80 24.81
CA GLN A 716 -34.26 -1.93 24.06
C GLN A 716 -34.20 -1.55 22.58
N THR A 717 -33.03 -1.25 22.08
CA THR A 717 -32.71 -1.34 20.66
C THR A 717 -32.57 -2.81 20.33
N ASN A 718 -33.20 -3.28 19.24
CA ASN A 718 -32.96 -4.61 18.66
C ASN A 718 -31.47 -4.67 18.26
N SER A 719 -30.64 -5.24 19.14
CA SER A 719 -29.25 -5.50 18.83
C SER A 719 -29.18 -6.82 18.06
N ILE A 720 -28.63 -6.78 16.84
CA ILE A 720 -28.30 -7.96 16.05
C ILE A 720 -27.34 -8.83 16.87
N SER A 721 -27.60 -10.13 16.95
CA SER A 721 -26.76 -11.10 17.66
C SER A 721 -25.96 -11.91 16.65
N TYR A 722 -24.64 -11.96 16.81
CA TYR A 722 -23.73 -12.75 15.99
C TYR A 722 -23.31 -14.03 16.72
N LEU A 723 -23.20 -15.13 15.98
CA LEU A 723 -22.56 -16.36 16.42
C LEU A 723 -21.43 -16.70 15.46
N LEU A 724 -20.18 -16.68 15.95
CA LEU A 724 -19.00 -17.12 15.22
C LEU A 724 -18.64 -18.54 15.65
N VAL A 725 -18.33 -19.37 14.67
CA VAL A 725 -18.02 -20.78 14.88
C VAL A 725 -16.67 -21.08 14.25
N ASP A 726 -15.70 -21.51 15.03
CA ASP A 726 -14.46 -22.06 14.49
C ASP A 726 -14.72 -23.44 13.89
N GLY A 727 -14.76 -23.52 12.57
CA GLY A 727 -15.21 -24.70 11.84
C GLY A 727 -14.34 -25.93 12.11
N TYR A 728 -13.00 -25.82 12.00
CA TYR A 728 -12.13 -26.96 12.22
C TYR A 728 -12.04 -27.38 13.69
N ASN A 729 -12.07 -26.41 14.58
CA ASN A 729 -12.05 -26.69 16.01
C ASN A 729 -13.31 -27.48 16.44
N ILE A 730 -14.48 -27.12 15.91
CA ILE A 730 -15.73 -27.84 16.12
C ILE A 730 -15.72 -29.22 15.46
N ILE A 731 -15.24 -29.35 14.21
CA ILE A 731 -15.13 -30.64 13.51
C ILE A 731 -14.29 -31.64 14.32
N HIS A 732 -13.15 -31.18 14.88
CA HIS A 732 -12.28 -32.03 15.67
C HIS A 732 -12.77 -32.31 17.10
N ALA A 733 -13.66 -31.46 17.63
CA ALA A 733 -14.20 -31.62 18.97
C ALA A 733 -15.47 -32.48 19.05
N TRP A 734 -16.25 -32.58 17.95
CA TRP A 734 -17.49 -33.39 17.91
C TRP A 734 -17.20 -34.78 17.33
N SER A 735 -17.42 -35.82 18.10
CA SER A 735 -17.07 -37.21 17.74
C SER A 735 -17.59 -37.66 16.36
N GLU A 736 -18.82 -37.29 16.00
CA GLU A 736 -19.45 -37.66 14.72
C GLU A 736 -18.77 -36.96 13.53
N LEU A 737 -18.37 -35.68 13.68
CA LEU A 737 -17.69 -34.93 12.64
C LEU A 737 -16.21 -35.32 12.58
N GLU A 738 -15.57 -35.62 13.72
CA GLU A 738 -14.20 -36.10 13.76
C GLU A 738 -14.05 -37.46 13.04
N GLU A 739 -14.95 -38.38 13.24
CA GLU A 739 -14.94 -39.65 12.50
C GLU A 739 -15.08 -39.44 10.98
N LEU A 740 -16.00 -38.55 10.58
CA LEU A 740 -16.20 -38.19 9.18
C LEU A 740 -14.98 -37.49 8.58
N SER A 741 -14.33 -36.63 9.32
CA SER A 741 -13.13 -35.89 8.88
C SER A 741 -11.93 -36.80 8.59
N ARG A 742 -11.82 -37.92 9.27
CA ARG A 742 -10.79 -38.94 9.02
C ARG A 742 -10.98 -39.67 7.68
N ILE A 743 -12.21 -39.69 7.18
CA ILE A 743 -12.55 -40.30 5.87
C ILE A 743 -12.47 -39.25 4.78
N ASN A 744 -13.13 -38.12 4.97
CA ASN A 744 -13.16 -37.00 4.03
C ASN A 744 -13.46 -35.68 4.79
N MET A 745 -12.52 -34.73 4.77
CA MET A 745 -12.65 -33.45 5.43
C MET A 745 -13.73 -32.56 4.80
N ASP A 746 -13.90 -32.61 3.47
CA ASP A 746 -14.93 -31.84 2.77
C ASP A 746 -16.33 -32.28 3.21
N SER A 747 -16.57 -33.59 3.32
CA SER A 747 -17.85 -34.11 3.82
C SER A 747 -18.11 -33.72 5.28
N ALA A 748 -17.09 -33.61 6.11
CA ALA A 748 -17.25 -33.15 7.49
C ALA A 748 -17.57 -31.64 7.55
N ARG A 749 -17.00 -30.85 6.63
CA ARG A 749 -17.35 -29.41 6.50
C ARG A 749 -18.79 -29.23 6.05
N ASP A 750 -19.22 -29.92 4.98
CA ASP A 750 -20.58 -29.82 4.48
C ASP A 750 -21.61 -30.22 5.55
N LYS A 751 -21.31 -31.29 6.30
CA LYS A 751 -22.19 -31.73 7.38
C LYS A 751 -22.25 -30.71 8.54
N LEU A 752 -21.11 -30.07 8.88
CA LEU A 752 -21.12 -28.99 9.89
C LEU A 752 -21.98 -27.83 9.40
N LEU A 753 -21.80 -27.40 8.15
CA LEU A 753 -22.56 -26.29 7.57
C LEU A 753 -24.05 -26.56 7.57
N ASP A 754 -24.50 -27.77 7.23
CA ASP A 754 -25.91 -28.16 7.29
C ASP A 754 -26.48 -28.10 8.73
N ILE A 755 -25.70 -28.55 9.70
CA ILE A 755 -26.09 -28.47 11.13
C ILE A 755 -26.21 -26.99 11.54
N MET A 756 -25.28 -26.13 11.12
CA MET A 756 -25.28 -24.70 11.42
C MET A 756 -26.45 -23.96 10.76
N CYS A 757 -26.84 -24.34 9.53
CA CYS A 757 -28.00 -23.80 8.87
C CYS A 757 -29.30 -24.09 9.66
N ASN A 758 -29.45 -25.32 10.15
CA ASN A 758 -30.60 -25.72 10.96
C ASN A 758 -30.64 -24.95 12.29
N TYR A 759 -29.48 -24.79 12.92
CA TYR A 759 -29.36 -24.04 14.16
C TYR A 759 -29.71 -22.56 13.99
N GLN A 760 -29.21 -21.92 12.92
CA GLN A 760 -29.47 -20.51 12.60
C GLN A 760 -30.96 -20.25 12.36
N GLY A 761 -31.63 -21.14 11.63
CA GLY A 761 -33.07 -21.04 11.35
C GLY A 761 -33.93 -20.94 12.61
N MET A 762 -33.52 -21.56 13.72
CA MET A 762 -34.21 -21.51 15.01
C MET A 762 -33.81 -20.32 15.87
N LYS A 763 -32.50 -20.00 15.95
CA LYS A 763 -31.98 -18.93 16.81
C LYS A 763 -32.15 -17.54 16.22
N LYS A 764 -32.28 -17.43 14.89
CA LYS A 764 -32.38 -16.15 14.15
C LYS A 764 -31.27 -15.17 14.49
N CYS A 765 -30.03 -15.67 14.60
CA CYS A 765 -28.82 -14.88 14.75
C CYS A 765 -28.07 -14.83 13.42
N GLU A 766 -27.18 -13.84 13.24
CA GLU A 766 -26.21 -13.83 12.16
C GLU A 766 -25.13 -14.86 12.49
N LEU A 767 -25.02 -15.94 11.72
CA LEU A 767 -24.12 -17.06 11.99
C LEU A 767 -23.00 -17.07 10.94
N ILE A 768 -21.77 -17.05 11.42
CA ILE A 768 -20.55 -17.05 10.60
C ILE A 768 -19.71 -18.26 10.99
N VAL A 769 -19.46 -19.18 10.05
CA VAL A 769 -18.52 -20.28 10.24
C VAL A 769 -17.19 -19.90 9.60
N VAL A 770 -16.11 -20.00 10.35
CA VAL A 770 -14.75 -19.61 9.91
C VAL A 770 -13.90 -20.87 9.74
N PHE A 771 -13.25 -21.00 8.60
CA PHE A 771 -12.31 -22.07 8.30
C PHE A 771 -10.94 -21.53 7.93
N ASP A 772 -9.86 -22.18 8.40
CA ASP A 772 -8.50 -21.87 7.96
C ASP A 772 -8.28 -22.24 6.50
N ALA A 773 -7.83 -21.30 5.68
CA ALA A 773 -7.44 -21.54 4.28
C ALA A 773 -6.16 -22.42 4.13
N TYR A 774 -5.42 -22.64 5.19
CA TYR A 774 -4.17 -23.43 5.21
C TYR A 774 -4.35 -24.87 4.65
N ARG A 775 -5.56 -25.41 4.67
CA ARG A 775 -5.88 -26.78 4.19
C ARG A 775 -6.50 -26.83 2.81
N VAL A 776 -6.70 -25.68 2.14
CA VAL A 776 -7.26 -25.59 0.79
C VAL A 776 -6.29 -24.76 -0.04
N SER A 777 -5.46 -25.44 -0.86
CA SER A 777 -4.45 -24.78 -1.68
C SER A 777 -5.10 -23.83 -2.72
N GLY A 778 -4.76 -22.54 -2.66
CA GLY A 778 -5.07 -21.55 -3.69
C GLY A 778 -6.23 -20.60 -3.43
N HIS A 779 -6.68 -20.42 -2.18
CA HIS A 779 -7.79 -19.49 -1.87
C HIS A 779 -7.32 -18.19 -1.21
N HIS A 780 -7.82 -17.06 -1.74
CA HIS A 780 -7.90 -15.77 -1.05
C HIS A 780 -9.06 -15.82 -0.04
N GLU A 781 -9.12 -14.85 0.90
CA GLU A 781 -10.25 -14.69 1.80
C GLU A 781 -11.55 -14.72 0.99
N GLU A 782 -12.35 -15.77 1.17
CA GLU A 782 -13.57 -15.98 0.42
C GLU A 782 -14.75 -15.94 1.38
N TYR A 783 -15.62 -14.96 1.19
CA TYR A 783 -16.91 -14.88 1.85
C TYR A 783 -17.94 -15.58 0.96
N MET A 784 -18.53 -16.61 1.49
CA MET A 784 -19.55 -17.38 0.77
C MET A 784 -20.82 -17.46 1.59
N ASP A 785 -21.95 -17.15 0.99
CA ASP A 785 -23.25 -17.41 1.60
C ASP A 785 -23.64 -18.88 1.37
N TYR A 786 -23.77 -19.63 2.45
CA TYR A 786 -24.25 -21.00 2.42
C TYR A 786 -25.64 -21.06 3.01
N HIS A 787 -26.67 -21.10 2.17
CA HIS A 787 -28.09 -21.01 2.52
C HIS A 787 -28.41 -19.78 3.40
N ASN A 788 -28.53 -19.94 4.70
CA ASN A 788 -28.88 -18.89 5.68
C ASN A 788 -27.73 -18.55 6.62
N ILE A 789 -26.51 -19.00 6.36
CA ILE A 789 -25.32 -18.72 7.15
C ILE A 789 -24.21 -18.17 6.26
N HIS A 790 -23.25 -17.47 6.86
CA HIS A 790 -22.06 -17.00 6.19
C HIS A 790 -20.87 -17.93 6.49
N VAL A 791 -20.10 -18.26 5.47
CA VAL A 791 -18.90 -19.07 5.58
C VAL A 791 -17.70 -18.22 5.16
N VAL A 792 -16.67 -18.19 5.99
CA VAL A 792 -15.44 -17.45 5.73
C VAL A 792 -14.27 -18.42 5.68
N TYR A 793 -13.53 -18.39 4.58
CA TYR A 793 -12.22 -19.01 4.47
C TYR A 793 -11.18 -17.90 4.65
N THR A 794 -10.29 -18.05 5.63
CA THR A 794 -9.27 -17.05 5.94
C THR A 794 -8.19 -16.99 4.85
N LYS A 795 -7.40 -15.91 4.80
CA LYS A 795 -6.24 -15.82 3.89
C LYS A 795 -5.19 -16.86 4.25
N GLU A 796 -4.31 -17.21 3.31
CA GLU A 796 -3.28 -18.25 3.42
C GLU A 796 -2.33 -18.07 4.64
N ALA A 797 -2.31 -16.92 5.29
CA ALA A 797 -1.55 -16.62 6.51
C ALA A 797 -2.40 -16.17 7.71
N GLU A 798 -3.72 -16.23 7.61
CA GLU A 798 -4.66 -15.84 8.68
C GLU A 798 -5.36 -17.08 9.22
N THR A 799 -5.27 -17.32 10.54
CA THR A 799 -5.98 -18.42 11.18
C THR A 799 -7.44 -18.06 11.46
N ALA A 800 -8.32 -19.06 11.59
CA ALA A 800 -9.70 -18.87 12.00
C ALA A 800 -9.79 -18.14 13.35
N ASP A 801 -8.92 -18.50 14.29
CA ASP A 801 -8.80 -17.84 15.59
C ASP A 801 -8.55 -16.34 15.46
N HIS A 802 -7.60 -15.96 14.57
CA HIS A 802 -7.28 -14.55 14.37
C HIS A 802 -8.45 -13.76 13.77
N TYR A 803 -9.14 -14.35 12.80
CA TYR A 803 -10.36 -13.75 12.22
C TYR A 803 -11.45 -13.55 13.26
N ILE A 804 -11.72 -14.56 14.08
CA ILE A 804 -12.74 -14.53 15.14
C ILE A 804 -12.38 -13.51 16.22
N GLU A 805 -11.11 -13.47 16.66
CA GLU A 805 -10.63 -12.47 17.61
C GLU A 805 -10.78 -11.04 17.06
N LYS A 806 -10.38 -10.81 15.82
CA LYS A 806 -10.51 -9.52 15.15
C LYS A 806 -11.99 -9.10 15.08
N PHE A 807 -12.85 -9.98 14.63
CA PHE A 807 -14.29 -9.70 14.55
C PHE A 807 -14.89 -9.41 15.93
N ALA A 808 -14.55 -10.22 16.95
CA ALA A 808 -15.01 -10.03 18.31
C ALA A 808 -14.51 -8.70 18.91
N HIS A 809 -13.27 -8.34 18.65
CA HIS A 809 -12.70 -7.07 19.12
C HIS A 809 -13.34 -5.86 18.45
N GLU A 810 -13.57 -5.92 17.14
CA GLU A 810 -14.14 -4.81 16.37
C GLU A 810 -15.62 -4.60 16.64
N ASN A 811 -16.36 -5.67 16.88
CA ASN A 811 -17.82 -5.66 16.96
C ASN A 811 -18.39 -5.95 18.35
N GLY A 812 -17.59 -6.42 19.32
CA GLY A 812 -18.06 -6.84 20.65
C GLY A 812 -18.71 -5.75 21.49
N LYS A 813 -18.38 -4.47 21.23
CA LYS A 813 -19.04 -3.33 21.89
C LYS A 813 -20.34 -2.87 21.21
N LYS A 814 -20.60 -3.30 19.97
CA LYS A 814 -21.74 -2.85 19.15
C LYS A 814 -22.86 -3.89 19.11
N TYR A 815 -22.48 -5.18 19.09
CA TYR A 815 -23.37 -6.31 18.90
C TYR A 815 -23.21 -7.34 20.03
N ASN A 816 -24.20 -8.19 20.21
CA ASN A 816 -24.07 -9.34 21.08
C ASN A 816 -23.36 -10.45 20.31
N ILE A 817 -22.08 -10.66 20.59
CA ILE A 817 -21.28 -11.68 19.92
C ILE A 817 -21.13 -12.88 20.83
N THR A 818 -21.39 -14.06 20.28
CA THR A 818 -21.15 -15.36 20.89
C THR A 818 -20.13 -16.10 20.01
N VAL A 819 -19.15 -16.75 20.61
CA VAL A 819 -18.14 -17.54 19.89
C VAL A 819 -18.19 -18.98 20.36
N ALA A 820 -18.14 -19.92 19.43
CA ALA A 820 -18.07 -21.35 19.68
C ALA A 820 -16.70 -21.90 19.28
N THR A 821 -15.86 -22.20 20.26
CA THR A 821 -14.51 -22.76 20.07
C THR A 821 -14.11 -23.66 21.25
N SER A 822 -13.20 -24.60 21.02
CA SER A 822 -12.57 -25.38 22.10
C SER A 822 -11.17 -24.90 22.45
N ASP A 823 -10.60 -23.93 21.72
CA ASP A 823 -9.30 -23.37 22.04
C ASP A 823 -9.35 -22.56 23.34
N GLY A 824 -8.50 -22.94 24.29
CA GLY A 824 -8.49 -22.31 25.62
C GLY A 824 -7.93 -20.89 25.60
N LEU A 825 -7.07 -20.55 24.64
CA LEU A 825 -6.46 -19.23 24.52
C LEU A 825 -7.45 -18.25 23.89
N GLU A 826 -8.07 -18.65 22.78
CA GLU A 826 -9.12 -17.90 22.14
C GLU A 826 -10.27 -17.59 23.10
N GLN A 827 -10.64 -18.55 23.97
CA GLN A 827 -11.65 -18.36 25.02
C GLN A 827 -11.32 -17.24 26.00
N VAL A 828 -10.05 -17.06 26.35
CA VAL A 828 -9.62 -16.00 27.27
C VAL A 828 -9.68 -14.63 26.61
N ILE A 829 -9.25 -14.53 25.35
CA ILE A 829 -9.23 -13.28 24.57
C ILE A 829 -10.66 -12.80 24.31
N ILE A 830 -11.53 -13.69 23.89
CA ILE A 830 -12.93 -13.40 23.61
C ILE A 830 -13.69 -12.94 24.84
N ARG A 831 -13.42 -13.54 26.02
CA ARG A 831 -13.97 -13.06 27.30
C ARG A 831 -13.44 -11.68 27.65
N GLY A 832 -12.17 -11.39 27.34
CA GLY A 832 -11.57 -10.06 27.49
C GLY A 832 -12.23 -8.99 26.64
N ALA A 833 -12.70 -9.35 25.45
CA ALA A 833 -13.46 -8.49 24.56
C ALA A 833 -14.93 -8.27 24.97
N GLY A 834 -15.41 -8.96 26.02
CA GLY A 834 -16.77 -8.83 26.52
C GLY A 834 -17.80 -9.65 25.77
N CYS A 835 -17.39 -10.62 24.95
CA CYS A 835 -18.25 -11.51 24.18
C CYS A 835 -18.64 -12.76 24.99
N LEU A 836 -19.75 -13.40 24.60
CA LEU A 836 -20.19 -14.68 25.15
C LEU A 836 -19.41 -15.82 24.50
N LEU A 837 -19.25 -16.91 25.23
CA LEU A 837 -18.47 -18.05 24.77
C LEU A 837 -19.21 -19.35 24.99
N TYR A 838 -19.22 -20.21 23.98
CA TYR A 838 -19.52 -21.62 24.07
C TYR A 838 -18.24 -22.44 23.91
N SER A 839 -17.97 -23.34 24.85
CA SER A 839 -17.04 -24.43 24.56
C SER A 839 -17.64 -25.38 23.52
N ALA A 840 -16.82 -26.03 22.69
CA ALA A 840 -17.32 -26.93 21.65
C ALA A 840 -18.30 -28.01 22.20
N ARG A 841 -18.06 -28.50 23.43
CA ARG A 841 -18.93 -29.48 24.10
C ARG A 841 -20.26 -28.88 24.59
N GLU A 842 -20.25 -27.64 25.04
CA GLU A 842 -21.48 -26.95 25.43
C GLU A 842 -22.33 -26.62 24.21
N PHE A 843 -21.65 -26.21 23.12
CA PHE A 843 -22.28 -25.91 21.86
C PHE A 843 -22.90 -27.16 21.22
N GLU A 844 -22.22 -28.34 21.25
CA GLU A 844 -22.74 -29.61 20.80
C GLU A 844 -24.04 -29.99 21.53
N LYS A 845 -24.06 -29.82 22.87
CA LYS A 845 -25.27 -30.12 23.66
C LYS A 845 -26.43 -29.21 23.34
N GLU A 846 -26.15 -27.93 23.08
CA GLU A 846 -27.20 -26.98 22.70
C GLU A 846 -27.77 -27.28 21.33
N VAL A 847 -26.89 -27.58 20.34
CA VAL A 847 -27.29 -27.96 18.98
C VAL A 847 -28.16 -29.25 19.03
N LYS A 848 -27.71 -30.29 19.74
CA LYS A 848 -28.48 -31.55 19.88
C LYS A 848 -29.82 -31.36 20.58
N ALA A 849 -29.88 -30.53 21.64
CA ALA A 849 -31.13 -30.21 22.29
C ALA A 849 -32.13 -29.49 21.35
N MET A 850 -31.61 -28.64 20.46
CA MET A 850 -32.44 -28.00 19.44
C MET A 850 -32.91 -28.95 18.36
N GLU A 851 -32.09 -29.87 17.89
CA GLU A 851 -32.49 -30.91 16.95
C GLU A 851 -33.58 -31.80 17.52
N GLU A 852 -33.49 -32.16 18.80
CA GLU A 852 -34.56 -32.90 19.51
C GLU A 852 -35.84 -32.06 19.60
N HIS A 853 -35.75 -30.78 19.80
CA HIS A 853 -36.93 -29.90 19.83
C HIS A 853 -37.61 -29.79 18.46
N ILE A 854 -36.81 -29.65 17.38
CA ILE A 854 -37.35 -29.71 16.00
C ILE A 854 -38.05 -31.04 15.75
N ARG A 855 -37.46 -32.17 16.15
CA ARG A 855 -38.07 -33.48 16.01
C ARG A 855 -39.40 -33.61 16.77
N SER A 856 -39.45 -33.12 18.00
CA SER A 856 -40.66 -33.16 18.82
C SER A 856 -41.77 -32.26 18.27
N ASP A 857 -41.45 -31.10 17.76
CA ASP A 857 -42.42 -30.18 17.14
C ASP A 857 -42.95 -30.69 15.80
N TYR A 858 -42.11 -31.38 15.01
CA TYR A 858 -42.58 -32.05 13.78
C TYR A 858 -43.51 -33.25 14.08
N LEU A 859 -43.18 -34.04 15.10
CA LEU A 859 -44.04 -35.15 15.50
C LEU A 859 -45.39 -34.68 16.09
N ASN A 860 -45.42 -33.51 16.73
CA ASN A 860 -46.68 -32.94 17.27
C ASN A 860 -47.57 -32.23 16.21
N ARG A 861 -47.03 -31.95 15.00
CA ARG A 861 -47.80 -31.38 13.89
C ARG A 861 -48.37 -32.41 12.91
N THR A 862 -48.05 -33.70 13.08
CA THR A 862 -48.48 -34.77 12.20
C THR A 862 -49.65 -35.62 12.81
N TYR A 863 -50.29 -35.13 13.87
CA TYR A 863 -51.52 -35.69 14.42
C TYR A 863 -52.63 -34.64 14.45
#